data_4b43b94057be75c393fa07c4d0ee3909
#
_entry.id   4b43b94057be75c393fa07c4d0ee3909
#
_cell.length_a   1.000
_cell.length_b   1.000
_cell.length_c   1.000
_cell.angle_alpha   90.00
_cell.angle_beta   90.00
_cell.angle_gamma   90.00
#
_symmetry.space_group_name_H-M   'P 1'
#
loop_
_entity.id
_entity.type
_entity.pdbx_description
1 polymer ?
#
loop_
_entity_poly.entity_id
_entity_poly.type
_entity_poly.pdbx_seq_one_letter_code
_entity_poly.pdbx_strand_id
1 'polypeptide(L)'
;MAELRKRGPNSVSADLPLQDGKESTDYLAVSSNSKSKSSSTRIFFTTLLFLLLSLYISFLASRNVPSPKTYAGSSPGEFIEENARNHLERITSFGQRVAGSYANEVQTVNYIRGTLEKFQKSARKDVIFEIDIQTPSGSFGIDFGSGFTTVYRNVTNILVRISPKSNHPPKNALLVNGHFDSVPGSPGANDDAVSCAVMLEIIRCLVQTKSFQFEHGLVFNFNGAEENVLQASHGFITQHPWVDSLKAFINLEAAGAGGRELVFQAGPEHPWLIKMYSELAPFPCAQALGQDVFLSGAIPSDTDFRIYRDYGNIPGMDLAYTANGYVYHTYYDTPEAVTPGSMQRAGDNIYALVKGILNSPYLVNAGEYRHGTVVFFDFLGMFMIHYPERIGAIINMLTVLVVILCTVKKFIGFPSKKRNPKEAAPLLSFTNLLVSMLILVLSWIVGIIFPVTLSIIVTHARRSLSWFCRPYLLIPLYAFPSLLGIGFVHFITRRVLESKNKAAEKRKPTYWYLGYDRVASCLEARETETFYASLLIWTLALSILTYYRLASAHLPLLFVIFPLVVRVFIWETFFSTKTVQQKMGKFMIMNLVAQAIPLQFFTYIAMAIMDVFVPVTSRTGTEIPPDVFLSVLCAFIVVVLTSYLISIIYVMDDLKIPSAFLVLVSVVALSLSLSGLSFPYSAANKCPKRALMQHVSREFYNNDGNLISQDSGLWILPMDYLGLEPFADMPFLKNVSFAKPSGVYGGWPSYVPFKNLIRKTWYLEGPWPKGMSAPLDVKLVAREQHGNKFTFRFSISGPDHMTAYLSPASKVHLVNSSLGTLYPTVDEDAGDREVYFIFYCHATDVGPWELSLDLEAEKEMPAGATLLDFAAAAHFLHGKDSQSQFLDGMLKDKPDWLFSHNWVSTYKSWSYTT
;
A
#
# COMPACT_ATOMS: atom_id res chain seq x y z
N MET A 1 -0.32 -78.87 46.22
CA MET A 1 -0.77 -79.24 47.62
C MET A 1 -1.85 -78.26 47.90
N ALA A 2 -3.06 -78.72 47.79
CA ALA A 2 -4.00 -79.26 48.75
C ALA A 2 -4.51 -78.13 49.72
N GLU A 3 -5.71 -77.90 49.97
CA GLU A 3 -7.02 -78.57 49.96
C GLU A 3 -8.05 -77.56 50.45
N LEU A 4 -9.21 -77.41 49.79
CA LEU A 4 -10.51 -77.92 50.13
C LEU A 4 -11.08 -77.48 51.46
N ARG A 5 -12.25 -76.79 51.63
CA ARG A 5 -13.61 -77.35 51.63
C ARG A 5 -14.65 -76.28 52.08
N LYS A 6 -15.69 -76.05 51.32
CA LYS A 6 -17.15 -76.28 51.57
C LYS A 6 -17.78 -75.79 52.88
N ARG A 7 -18.79 -74.96 52.80
CA ARG A 7 -20.26 -75.20 53.04
C ARG A 7 -21.06 -73.90 53.14
N GLY A 8 -22.17 -73.76 52.36
CA GLY A 8 -23.25 -72.91 52.66
C GLY A 8 -24.30 -73.62 53.51
N PRO A 9 -25.59 -73.24 53.54
CA PRO A 9 -26.22 -71.92 53.46
C PRO A 9 -27.08 -71.56 54.67
N ASN A 10 -27.61 -70.38 54.89
CA ASN A 10 -29.00 -70.18 55.40
C ASN A 10 -29.48 -68.73 55.25
N SER A 11 -30.71 -68.68 54.81
CA SER A 11 -31.66 -67.57 54.73
C SER A 11 -32.02 -66.98 56.05
N VAL A 12 -32.17 -65.65 56.15
CA VAL A 12 -33.24 -65.00 56.96
C VAL A 12 -33.56 -63.62 56.38
N SER A 13 -34.76 -63.43 55.97
CA SER A 13 -35.46 -62.19 55.63
C SER A 13 -35.56 -61.22 56.79
N ALA A 14 -35.46 -59.92 56.54
CA ALA A 14 -36.10 -58.87 57.26
C ALA A 14 -36.26 -57.60 56.46
N ASP A 15 -37.48 -57.19 56.32
CA ASP A 15 -37.96 -55.91 55.75
C ASP A 15 -37.48 -54.69 56.53
N LEU A 16 -37.29 -53.55 55.84
CA LEU A 16 -37.68 -52.18 56.24
C LEU A 16 -37.03 -51.10 55.35
N PRO A 17 -37.42 -49.84 55.25
CA PRO A 17 -38.31 -49.31 54.26
C PRO A 17 -37.64 -48.24 53.38
N LEU A 18 -38.31 -47.98 52.30
CA LEU A 18 -38.04 -46.88 51.36
C LEU A 18 -37.97 -45.52 52.05
N GLN A 19 -36.89 -44.81 51.96
CA GLN A 19 -36.81 -43.35 52.11
C GLN A 19 -36.27 -42.65 50.85
N ASP A 20 -37.05 -41.66 50.47
CA ASP A 20 -36.90 -40.85 49.23
C ASP A 20 -35.51 -40.27 49.03
N GLY A 21 -34.91 -40.62 47.93
CA GLY A 21 -33.67 -40.05 47.39
C GLY A 21 -33.95 -38.89 46.43
N LYS A 22 -34.28 -37.69 46.91
CA LYS A 22 -34.48 -36.51 46.03
C LYS A 22 -33.48 -35.37 46.24
N GLU A 23 -32.37 -35.55 46.94
CA GLU A 23 -31.45 -34.42 47.21
C GLU A 23 -30.04 -34.48 46.65
N SER A 24 -29.64 -35.52 45.90
CA SER A 24 -28.24 -35.63 45.45
C SER A 24 -27.94 -35.21 43.99
N THR A 25 -28.96 -34.89 43.19
CA THR A 25 -28.77 -34.54 41.76
C THR A 25 -28.55 -33.06 41.50
N ASP A 26 -28.99 -32.16 42.43
CA ASP A 26 -28.82 -30.72 42.19
C ASP A 26 -27.44 -30.18 42.58
N TYR A 27 -26.71 -30.80 43.47
CA TYR A 27 -25.36 -30.35 43.86
C TYR A 27 -24.28 -30.64 42.81
N LEU A 28 -24.42 -31.66 41.97
CA LEU A 28 -23.47 -32.00 40.92
C LEU A 28 -23.70 -31.13 39.66
N ALA A 29 -24.95 -30.73 39.41
CA ALA A 29 -25.28 -29.87 38.26
C ALA A 29 -24.81 -28.42 38.49
N VAL A 30 -24.84 -27.89 39.70
CA VAL A 30 -24.40 -26.52 40.05
C VAL A 30 -22.87 -26.41 40.02
N SER A 31 -22.12 -27.46 40.40
CA SER A 31 -20.65 -27.42 40.39
C SER A 31 -20.05 -27.58 38.99
N SER A 32 -20.72 -28.28 38.08
CA SER A 32 -20.24 -28.44 36.67
C SER A 32 -20.41 -27.15 35.86
N ASN A 33 -21.52 -26.42 36.06
CA ASN A 33 -21.82 -25.17 35.35
C ASN A 33 -20.87 -24.02 35.72
N SER A 34 -20.37 -23.92 36.95
CA SER A 34 -19.42 -22.87 37.33
C SER A 34 -18.00 -23.11 36.84
N LYS A 35 -17.58 -24.38 36.76
CA LYS A 35 -16.25 -24.73 36.19
C LYS A 35 -16.17 -24.57 34.65
N SER A 36 -17.29 -24.80 33.95
CA SER A 36 -17.35 -24.65 32.49
C SER A 36 -17.29 -23.20 32.05
N LYS A 37 -18.04 -22.30 32.72
CA LYS A 37 -18.05 -20.85 32.44
C LYS A 37 -16.66 -20.21 32.55
N SER A 38 -15.88 -20.60 33.56
CA SER A 38 -14.49 -20.13 33.72
C SER A 38 -13.56 -20.62 32.62
N SER A 39 -13.82 -21.77 31.98
CA SER A 39 -12.99 -22.30 30.90
C SER A 39 -13.13 -21.50 29.59
N SER A 40 -14.36 -21.23 29.15
CA SER A 40 -14.60 -20.50 27.88
C SER A 40 -14.07 -19.07 27.91
N THR A 41 -14.26 -18.38 29.01
CA THR A 41 -13.72 -17.04 29.24
C THR A 41 -12.19 -17.05 29.19
N ARG A 42 -11.54 -18.02 29.80
CA ARG A 42 -10.07 -18.18 29.74
C ARG A 42 -9.60 -18.44 28.29
N ILE A 43 -10.27 -19.31 27.54
CA ILE A 43 -9.94 -19.62 26.16
C ILE A 43 -9.99 -18.34 25.31
N PHE A 44 -11.07 -17.57 25.42
CA PHE A 44 -11.24 -16.32 24.67
C PHE A 44 -10.11 -15.32 24.98
N PHE A 45 -9.90 -15.03 26.29
CA PHE A 45 -8.87 -14.05 26.65
C PHE A 45 -7.44 -14.55 26.37
N THR A 46 -7.16 -15.85 26.43
CA THR A 46 -5.88 -16.42 26.02
C THR A 46 -5.66 -16.23 24.49
N THR A 47 -6.69 -16.48 23.69
CA THR A 47 -6.62 -16.27 22.22
C THR A 47 -6.47 -14.79 21.90
N LEU A 48 -7.24 -13.92 22.57
CA LEU A 48 -7.13 -12.48 22.40
C LEU A 48 -5.73 -11.96 22.79
N LEU A 49 -5.21 -12.42 23.94
CA LEU A 49 -3.85 -12.08 24.38
C LEU A 49 -2.79 -12.54 23.37
N PHE A 50 -2.95 -13.72 22.80
CA PHE A 50 -2.05 -14.23 21.76
C PHE A 50 -2.06 -13.31 20.53
N LEU A 51 -3.24 -12.86 20.07
CA LEU A 51 -3.36 -11.93 18.93
C LEU A 51 -2.77 -10.55 19.27
N LEU A 52 -3.04 -10.03 20.48
CA LEU A 52 -2.46 -8.76 20.93
C LEU A 52 -0.93 -8.83 21.08
N LEU A 53 -0.41 -9.96 21.55
CA LEU A 53 1.04 -10.19 21.63
C LEU A 53 1.66 -10.27 20.24
N SER A 54 1.00 -10.94 19.30
CA SER A 54 1.43 -10.98 17.89
C SER A 54 1.47 -9.57 17.28
N LEU A 55 0.45 -8.76 17.55
CA LEU A 55 0.41 -7.35 17.11
C LEU A 55 1.55 -6.54 17.74
N TYR A 56 1.80 -6.71 19.04
CA TYR A 56 2.85 -6.01 19.75
C TYR A 56 4.26 -6.40 19.26
N ILE A 57 4.51 -7.69 19.01
CA ILE A 57 5.76 -8.17 18.42
C ILE A 57 5.95 -7.58 17.02
N SER A 58 4.89 -7.54 16.20
CA SER A 58 4.92 -6.92 14.88
C SER A 58 5.25 -5.42 14.97
N PHE A 59 4.65 -4.73 15.94
CA PHE A 59 4.92 -3.31 16.19
C PHE A 59 6.38 -3.06 16.59
N LEU A 60 6.94 -3.87 17.48
CA LEU A 60 8.35 -3.76 17.85
C LEU A 60 9.26 -4.05 16.65
N ALA A 61 8.95 -5.09 15.88
CA ALA A 61 9.71 -5.46 14.70
C ALA A 61 9.70 -4.36 13.64
N SER A 62 8.54 -3.74 13.37
CA SER A 62 8.42 -2.66 12.36
C SER A 62 9.19 -1.39 12.74
N ARG A 63 9.46 -1.18 14.04
CA ARG A 63 10.18 -0.02 14.58
C ARG A 63 11.65 -0.27 14.88
N ASN A 64 12.13 -1.50 14.66
CA ASN A 64 13.51 -1.86 14.95
C ASN A 64 14.45 -1.35 13.86
N VAL A 65 15.22 -0.29 14.19
CA VAL A 65 16.27 0.27 13.36
C VAL A 65 17.59 0.29 14.14
N PRO A 66 18.77 0.20 13.49
CA PRO A 66 20.06 0.26 14.17
C PRO A 66 20.29 1.64 14.80
N SER A 67 21.21 1.71 15.74
CA SER A 67 21.66 2.98 16.27
C SER A 67 22.44 3.75 15.19
N PRO A 68 22.19 5.06 15.02
CA PRO A 68 22.95 5.88 14.08
C PRO A 68 24.44 5.93 14.47
N LYS A 69 25.30 5.72 13.49
CA LYS A 69 26.75 5.87 13.68
C LYS A 69 27.14 7.33 13.59
N THR A 70 28.08 7.71 14.44
CA THR A 70 28.75 9.02 14.46
C THR A 70 30.16 8.92 13.95
N TYR A 71 30.71 10.04 13.49
CA TYR A 71 32.11 10.11 13.03
C TYR A 71 33.10 9.63 14.05
N ALA A 72 32.91 10.00 15.32
CA ALA A 72 33.82 9.67 16.42
C ALA A 72 33.86 8.17 16.76
N GLY A 73 32.84 7.40 16.42
CA GLY A 73 32.72 5.97 16.75
C GLY A 73 32.91 5.03 15.59
N SER A 74 33.25 5.52 14.38
CA SER A 74 33.26 4.73 13.15
C SER A 74 34.65 4.54 12.57
N SER A 75 34.81 3.41 11.85
CA SER A 75 36.04 3.10 11.11
C SER A 75 36.05 3.77 9.72
N PRO A 76 37.22 4.09 9.16
CA PRO A 76 37.28 4.58 7.79
C PRO A 76 36.62 3.64 6.79
N GLY A 77 35.73 4.17 5.96
CA GLY A 77 35.03 3.40 4.94
C GLY A 77 33.72 2.76 5.39
N GLU A 78 33.27 2.97 6.61
CA GLU A 78 31.92 2.65 7.04
C GLU A 78 30.94 3.75 6.63
N PHE A 79 29.68 3.37 6.43
CA PHE A 79 28.59 4.32 6.26
C PHE A 79 28.29 4.97 7.62
N ILE A 80 28.16 6.29 7.63
CA ILE A 80 27.97 7.10 8.85
C ILE A 80 26.74 7.97 8.67
N GLU A 81 25.69 7.68 9.46
CA GLU A 81 24.43 8.44 9.40
C GLU A 81 24.63 9.93 9.69
N GLU A 82 25.52 10.29 10.62
CA GLU A 82 25.81 11.70 10.94
C GLU A 82 26.22 12.49 9.70
N ASN A 83 27.08 11.92 8.82
CA ASN A 83 27.48 12.57 7.58
C ASN A 83 26.31 12.68 6.58
N ALA A 84 25.55 11.60 6.41
CA ALA A 84 24.39 11.60 5.55
C ALA A 84 23.34 12.60 6.05
N ARG A 85 23.13 12.72 7.36
CA ARG A 85 22.20 13.67 7.95
C ARG A 85 22.62 15.14 7.72
N ASN A 86 23.92 15.42 7.78
CA ASN A 86 24.44 16.74 7.42
C ASN A 86 24.13 17.10 5.95
N HIS A 87 24.21 16.14 5.03
CA HIS A 87 23.81 16.34 3.65
C HIS A 87 22.31 16.57 3.53
N LEU A 88 21.48 15.78 4.21
CA LEU A 88 20.03 15.92 4.25
C LEU A 88 19.62 17.30 4.73
N GLU A 89 20.13 17.75 5.89
CA GLU A 89 19.84 19.06 6.47
C GLU A 89 20.25 20.18 5.53
N ARG A 90 21.37 20.03 4.83
CA ARG A 90 21.81 21.04 3.87
C ARG A 90 20.94 21.12 2.63
N ILE A 91 20.56 19.99 2.04
CA ILE A 91 19.68 19.93 0.85
C ILE A 91 18.32 20.53 1.20
N THR A 92 17.73 20.14 2.30
CA THR A 92 16.41 20.61 2.73
C THR A 92 16.40 22.07 3.19
N SER A 93 17.56 22.62 3.61
CA SER A 93 17.68 24.03 3.99
C SER A 93 17.42 25.00 2.83
N PHE A 94 17.44 24.55 1.59
CA PHE A 94 17.05 25.35 0.42
C PHE A 94 15.52 25.52 0.29
N GLY A 95 14.74 24.83 1.13
CA GLY A 95 13.27 24.84 1.11
C GLY A 95 12.70 23.87 0.09
N GLN A 96 11.55 24.24 -0.48
CA GLN A 96 10.91 23.46 -1.53
C GLN A 96 11.76 23.51 -2.82
N ARG A 97 12.02 22.37 -3.39
CA ARG A 97 12.87 22.21 -4.57
C ARG A 97 12.05 21.75 -5.78
N VAL A 98 11.02 22.55 -6.09
CA VAL A 98 10.19 22.29 -7.26
C VAL A 98 11.06 22.39 -8.52
N ALA A 99 10.96 21.45 -9.47
CA ALA A 99 11.68 21.52 -10.72
C ALA A 99 11.46 22.86 -11.43
N GLY A 100 12.50 23.45 -12.03
CA GLY A 100 12.47 24.82 -12.58
C GLY A 100 12.77 25.91 -11.55
N SER A 101 12.62 25.65 -10.26
CA SER A 101 12.92 26.65 -9.22
C SER A 101 14.42 26.90 -9.05
N TYR A 102 14.77 28.10 -8.59
CA TYR A 102 16.16 28.44 -8.24
C TYR A 102 16.73 27.52 -7.15
N ALA A 103 15.90 27.08 -6.21
CA ALA A 103 16.29 26.14 -5.16
C ALA A 103 16.70 24.78 -5.75
N ASN A 104 15.95 24.28 -6.73
CA ASN A 104 16.23 23.03 -7.42
C ASN A 104 17.42 23.17 -8.37
N GLU A 105 17.27 24.01 -9.39
CA GLU A 105 18.18 24.06 -10.57
C GLU A 105 19.54 24.71 -10.25
N VAL A 106 19.63 25.55 -9.21
CA VAL A 106 20.85 26.27 -8.90
C VAL A 106 21.42 25.89 -7.52
N GLN A 107 20.64 26.06 -6.46
CA GLN A 107 21.18 25.85 -5.10
C GLN A 107 21.50 24.39 -4.84
N THR A 108 20.58 23.48 -5.11
CA THR A 108 20.75 22.04 -4.88
C THR A 108 21.78 21.46 -5.84
N VAL A 109 21.70 21.80 -7.12
CA VAL A 109 22.66 21.37 -8.15
C VAL A 109 24.09 21.78 -7.76
N ASN A 110 24.31 23.04 -7.40
CA ASN A 110 25.62 23.54 -6.99
C ASN A 110 26.13 22.86 -5.71
N TYR A 111 25.26 22.58 -4.76
CA TYR A 111 25.64 21.89 -3.53
C TYR A 111 26.07 20.44 -3.79
N ILE A 112 25.24 19.66 -4.50
CA ILE A 112 25.54 18.26 -4.84
C ILE A 112 26.81 18.21 -5.68
N ARG A 113 26.88 18.99 -6.78
CA ARG A 113 28.07 19.08 -7.64
C ARG A 113 29.33 19.44 -6.87
N GLY A 114 29.28 20.51 -6.06
CA GLY A 114 30.45 20.93 -5.28
C GLY A 114 30.89 19.88 -4.24
N THR A 115 29.97 19.08 -3.71
CA THR A 115 30.28 17.95 -2.83
C THR A 115 30.94 16.82 -3.61
N LEU A 116 30.43 16.48 -4.78
CA LEU A 116 31.00 15.46 -5.67
C LEU A 116 32.39 15.84 -6.17
N GLU A 117 32.62 17.11 -6.51
CA GLU A 117 33.95 17.62 -6.89
C GLU A 117 34.97 17.49 -5.74
N LYS A 118 34.54 17.65 -4.48
CA LYS A 118 35.41 17.37 -3.33
C LYS A 118 35.74 15.88 -3.23
N PHE A 119 34.77 15.01 -3.44
CA PHE A 119 34.99 13.56 -3.43
C PHE A 119 35.90 13.14 -4.59
N GLN A 120 35.74 13.70 -5.78
CA GLN A 120 36.60 13.47 -6.94
C GLN A 120 38.07 13.81 -6.63
N LYS A 121 38.35 14.96 -5.99
CA LYS A 121 39.71 15.39 -5.59
C LYS A 121 40.33 14.45 -4.54
N SER A 122 39.53 13.85 -3.68
CA SER A 122 39.97 12.93 -2.63
C SER A 122 39.90 11.45 -3.03
N ALA A 123 39.44 11.16 -4.26
CA ALA A 123 39.30 9.80 -4.75
C ALA A 123 40.62 9.06 -4.87
N ARG A 124 40.59 7.76 -4.66
CA ARG A 124 41.74 6.86 -4.81
C ARG A 124 42.29 6.94 -6.26
N LYS A 125 43.59 6.73 -6.39
CA LYS A 125 44.30 6.80 -7.67
C LYS A 125 43.95 5.66 -8.65
N ASP A 126 43.40 4.57 -8.18
CA ASP A 126 43.03 3.38 -8.94
C ASP A 126 41.61 3.40 -9.49
N VAL A 127 40.83 4.44 -9.16
CA VAL A 127 39.50 4.67 -9.74
C VAL A 127 39.45 5.91 -10.62
N ILE A 128 38.54 5.91 -11.56
CA ILE A 128 38.16 7.08 -12.35
C ILE A 128 36.81 7.54 -11.86
N PHE A 129 36.71 8.83 -11.60
CA PHE A 129 35.50 9.49 -11.08
C PHE A 129 35.11 10.60 -12.06
N GLU A 130 33.97 10.43 -12.69
CA GLU A 130 33.42 11.38 -13.68
C GLU A 130 32.13 11.98 -13.13
N ILE A 131 31.94 13.26 -13.38
CA ILE A 131 30.71 14.00 -13.05
C ILE A 131 30.18 14.56 -14.35
N ASP A 132 28.89 14.40 -14.61
CA ASP A 132 28.22 15.02 -15.75
C ASP A 132 26.90 15.64 -15.27
N ILE A 133 26.47 16.71 -15.90
CA ILE A 133 25.19 17.36 -15.68
C ILE A 133 24.43 17.32 -17.00
N GLN A 134 23.41 16.49 -17.03
CA GLN A 134 22.53 16.36 -18.17
C GLN A 134 21.32 17.28 -18.03
N THR A 135 20.92 17.92 -19.12
CA THR A 135 19.70 18.74 -19.21
C THR A 135 18.83 18.27 -20.37
N PRO A 136 18.17 17.11 -20.25
CA PRO A 136 17.42 16.50 -21.34
C PRO A 136 16.09 17.20 -21.58
N SER A 137 15.56 17.00 -22.81
CA SER A 137 14.23 17.43 -23.24
C SER A 137 13.52 16.29 -23.95
N GLY A 138 12.21 16.16 -23.76
CA GLY A 138 11.45 15.07 -24.38
C GLY A 138 9.98 15.07 -23.99
N SER A 139 9.30 14.01 -24.42
CA SER A 139 7.90 13.75 -24.11
C SER A 139 7.64 12.25 -24.06
N PHE A 140 6.69 11.83 -23.22
CA PHE A 140 6.22 10.45 -23.16
C PHE A 140 4.82 10.36 -22.55
N GLY A 141 4.16 9.25 -22.79
CA GLY A 141 2.83 8.99 -22.22
C GLY A 141 2.90 8.22 -20.91
N ILE A 142 1.98 8.52 -20.04
CA ILE A 142 1.75 7.81 -18.79
C ILE A 142 0.33 7.26 -18.77
N ASP A 143 0.19 5.97 -18.44
CA ASP A 143 -1.09 5.25 -18.47
C ASP A 143 -1.70 5.00 -17.08
N PHE A 144 -1.07 5.43 -16.01
CA PHE A 144 -1.66 5.32 -14.69
C PHE A 144 -2.68 6.45 -14.42
N GLY A 145 -3.62 6.21 -13.54
CA GLY A 145 -4.72 7.16 -13.27
C GLY A 145 -5.64 7.30 -14.48
N SER A 146 -5.74 8.52 -15.02
CA SER A 146 -6.58 8.82 -16.17
C SER A 146 -5.87 8.74 -17.52
N GLY A 147 -4.57 8.50 -17.54
CA GLY A 147 -3.71 8.59 -18.72
C GLY A 147 -3.46 10.04 -19.15
N PHE A 148 -2.24 10.37 -19.55
CA PHE A 148 -1.89 11.71 -20.07
C PHE A 148 -0.48 11.71 -20.69
N THR A 149 -0.12 12.84 -21.31
CA THR A 149 1.22 13.04 -21.88
C THR A 149 2.00 14.03 -21.04
N THR A 150 3.25 13.71 -20.72
CA THR A 150 4.19 14.61 -20.06
C THR A 150 5.23 15.12 -21.04
N VAL A 151 5.63 16.37 -20.91
CA VAL A 151 6.61 17.08 -21.76
C VAL A 151 7.57 17.81 -20.86
N TYR A 152 8.85 17.69 -21.13
CA TYR A 152 9.88 18.35 -20.34
C TYR A 152 10.95 18.98 -21.21
N ARG A 153 11.50 20.10 -20.73
CA ARG A 153 12.61 20.80 -21.41
C ARG A 153 13.67 21.20 -20.41
N ASN A 154 14.90 20.78 -20.68
CA ASN A 154 16.10 21.13 -19.91
C ASN A 154 16.00 20.77 -18.41
N VAL A 155 15.27 19.69 -18.04
CA VAL A 155 15.24 19.21 -16.65
C VAL A 155 16.61 18.67 -16.26
N THR A 156 16.98 18.72 -14.98
CA THR A 156 18.37 18.49 -14.56
C THR A 156 18.56 17.09 -13.97
N ASN A 157 19.57 16.35 -14.46
CA ASN A 157 20.16 15.18 -13.80
C ASN A 157 21.61 15.47 -13.43
N ILE A 158 22.04 15.11 -12.22
CA ILE A 158 23.44 15.14 -11.82
C ILE A 158 23.94 13.69 -11.79
N LEU A 159 24.88 13.39 -12.64
CA LEU A 159 25.36 12.03 -12.87
C LEU A 159 26.78 11.86 -12.36
N VAL A 160 27.04 10.73 -11.71
CA VAL A 160 28.38 10.33 -11.28
C VAL A 160 28.67 8.94 -11.79
N ARG A 161 29.80 8.77 -12.49
CA ARG A 161 30.29 7.46 -12.87
C ARG A 161 31.61 7.16 -12.17
N ILE A 162 31.66 6.04 -11.47
CA ILE A 162 32.86 5.55 -10.77
C ILE A 162 33.24 4.21 -11.40
N SER A 163 34.45 4.09 -11.87
CA SER A 163 34.95 2.86 -12.49
C SER A 163 36.40 2.57 -12.10
N PRO A 164 36.84 1.29 -12.06
CA PRO A 164 38.24 0.97 -11.92
C PRO A 164 39.03 1.38 -13.17
N LYS A 165 40.27 1.86 -13.00
CA LYS A 165 41.13 2.24 -14.16
C LYS A 165 41.33 1.10 -15.14
N SER A 166 41.36 -0.14 -14.67
CA SER A 166 41.53 -1.35 -15.48
C SER A 166 40.34 -1.62 -16.41
N ASN A 167 39.14 -1.03 -16.11
CA ASN A 167 37.92 -1.21 -16.90
C ASN A 167 37.21 0.15 -17.08
N HIS A 168 37.89 1.04 -17.79
CA HIS A 168 37.36 2.37 -18.12
C HIS A 168 37.44 2.65 -19.61
N PRO A 169 36.36 3.13 -20.28
CA PRO A 169 35.01 3.23 -19.75
C PRO A 169 34.43 1.84 -19.45
N PRO A 170 33.61 1.69 -18.39
CA PRO A 170 33.12 0.38 -17.96
C PRO A 170 32.14 -0.18 -19.00
N LYS A 171 32.28 -1.47 -19.32
CA LYS A 171 31.36 -2.18 -20.23
C LYS A 171 30.03 -2.50 -19.53
N ASN A 172 30.06 -2.72 -18.23
CA ASN A 172 28.93 -3.07 -17.42
C ASN A 172 28.92 -2.18 -16.18
N ALA A 173 27.75 -1.66 -15.83
CA ALA A 173 27.57 -0.77 -14.68
C ALA A 173 26.25 -1.04 -13.97
N LEU A 174 26.24 -0.76 -12.66
CA LEU A 174 25.05 -0.66 -11.82
C LEU A 174 24.62 0.80 -11.75
N LEU A 175 23.32 1.08 -11.83
CA LEU A 175 22.74 2.39 -11.55
C LEU A 175 22.20 2.42 -10.12
N VAL A 176 22.42 3.51 -9.39
CA VAL A 176 21.70 3.86 -8.15
C VAL A 176 21.05 5.21 -8.38
N ASN A 177 19.75 5.29 -8.17
CA ASN A 177 18.94 6.46 -8.45
C ASN A 177 18.20 6.92 -7.20
N GLY A 178 18.00 8.23 -7.08
CA GLY A 178 17.14 8.92 -6.13
C GLY A 178 17.00 10.37 -6.57
N HIS A 179 15.95 11.07 -6.12
CA HIS A 179 15.64 12.40 -6.60
C HIS A 179 15.87 13.49 -5.55
N PHE A 180 16.18 14.70 -6.00
CA PHE A 180 16.40 15.83 -5.12
C PHE A 180 15.33 16.92 -5.22
N ASP A 181 14.46 16.86 -6.23
CA ASP A 181 13.28 17.73 -6.31
C ASP A 181 12.24 17.38 -5.26
N SER A 182 11.27 18.23 -5.06
CA SER A 182 10.17 18.05 -4.12
C SER A 182 8.90 18.75 -4.60
N VAL A 183 7.73 18.26 -4.15
CA VAL A 183 6.46 18.91 -4.48
C VAL A 183 6.35 20.33 -3.89
N PRO A 184 5.51 21.20 -4.49
CA PRO A 184 5.21 22.53 -3.93
C PRO A 184 4.73 22.44 -2.47
N GLY A 185 5.29 23.23 -1.58
CA GLY A 185 4.91 23.28 -0.16
C GLY A 185 5.59 22.25 0.73
N SER A 186 6.41 21.34 0.19
CA SER A 186 7.19 20.36 0.96
C SER A 186 8.68 20.65 0.91
N PRO A 187 9.42 20.60 2.03
CA PRO A 187 10.88 20.61 2.00
C PRO A 187 11.47 19.27 1.49
N GLY A 188 10.65 18.21 1.33
CA GLY A 188 11.07 16.93 0.74
C GLY A 188 12.29 16.32 1.40
N ALA A 189 12.25 16.15 2.73
CA ALA A 189 13.38 15.57 3.45
C ALA A 189 13.44 14.05 3.28
N ASN A 190 12.29 13.38 3.48
CA ASN A 190 12.19 11.95 3.23
C ASN A 190 11.97 11.66 1.76
N ASP A 191 11.22 12.53 1.07
CA ASP A 191 10.82 12.40 -0.31
C ASP A 191 11.47 13.52 -1.16
N ASP A 192 12.71 13.32 -1.72
CA ASP A 192 13.56 12.14 -1.52
C ASP A 192 15.02 12.58 -1.25
N ALA A 193 15.18 13.73 -0.56
CA ALA A 193 16.52 14.21 -0.19
C ALA A 193 17.31 13.20 0.68
N VAL A 194 16.60 12.33 1.41
CA VAL A 194 17.22 11.28 2.23
C VAL A 194 18.01 10.30 1.37
N SER A 195 17.48 9.88 0.22
CA SER A 195 18.19 8.99 -0.70
C SER A 195 19.39 9.66 -1.33
N CYS A 196 19.25 10.93 -1.71
CA CYS A 196 20.39 11.72 -2.20
C CYS A 196 21.49 11.82 -1.14
N ALA A 197 21.15 12.03 0.12
CA ALA A 197 22.11 12.09 1.21
C ALA A 197 22.79 10.72 1.47
N VAL A 198 22.03 9.64 1.39
CA VAL A 198 22.56 8.26 1.49
C VAL A 198 23.49 7.97 0.33
N MET A 199 23.13 8.34 -0.91
CA MET A 199 24.01 8.17 -2.08
C MET A 199 25.31 8.95 -1.94
N LEU A 200 25.30 10.21 -1.47
CA LEU A 200 26.50 11.00 -1.24
C LEU A 200 27.44 10.32 -0.24
N GLU A 201 26.91 9.81 0.87
CA GLU A 201 27.73 9.13 1.87
C GLU A 201 28.28 7.79 1.35
N ILE A 202 27.52 7.03 0.56
CA ILE A 202 27.99 5.80 -0.10
C ILE A 202 29.13 6.14 -1.07
N ILE A 203 29.01 7.20 -1.87
CA ILE A 203 30.06 7.67 -2.77
C ILE A 203 31.32 7.97 -1.98
N ARG A 204 31.23 8.72 -0.86
CA ARG A 204 32.36 9.01 0.03
C ARG A 204 33.04 7.72 0.49
N CYS A 205 32.26 6.76 0.99
CA CYS A 205 32.76 5.47 1.47
C CYS A 205 33.52 4.72 0.36
N LEU A 206 32.96 4.63 -0.84
CA LEU A 206 33.54 3.90 -1.95
C LEU A 206 34.87 4.48 -2.43
N VAL A 207 34.94 5.82 -2.57
CA VAL A 207 36.11 6.47 -3.14
C VAL A 207 37.27 6.68 -2.15
N GLN A 208 37.00 6.65 -0.85
CA GLN A 208 38.00 6.81 0.20
C GLN A 208 38.50 5.49 0.78
N THR A 209 37.77 4.37 0.63
CA THR A 209 38.13 3.06 1.17
C THR A 209 39.16 2.35 0.31
N LYS A 210 40.41 2.31 0.76
CA LYS A 210 41.53 1.73 0.02
C LYS A 210 41.47 0.22 -0.20
N SER A 211 40.80 -0.52 0.66
CA SER A 211 40.73 -1.98 0.62
C SER A 211 39.67 -2.55 -0.31
N PHE A 212 38.77 -1.75 -0.82
CA PHE A 212 37.69 -2.23 -1.70
C PHE A 212 38.10 -2.18 -3.16
N GLN A 213 38.20 -3.34 -3.79
CA GLN A 213 38.39 -3.51 -5.24
C GLN A 213 37.07 -3.87 -5.88
N PHE A 214 36.79 -3.37 -7.07
CA PHE A 214 35.60 -3.70 -7.84
C PHE A 214 35.90 -3.80 -9.33
N GLU A 215 35.09 -4.59 -10.06
CA GLU A 215 35.32 -4.95 -11.45
C GLU A 215 34.47 -4.14 -12.42
N HIS A 216 33.26 -3.77 -12.01
CA HIS A 216 32.26 -3.13 -12.85
C HIS A 216 32.08 -1.65 -12.50
N GLY A 217 31.47 -0.90 -13.40
CA GLY A 217 31.14 0.51 -13.21
C GLY A 217 29.94 0.71 -12.28
N LEU A 218 29.91 1.87 -11.65
CA LEU A 218 28.81 2.33 -10.84
C LEU A 218 28.39 3.71 -11.33
N VAL A 219 27.11 3.91 -11.59
CA VAL A 219 26.50 5.19 -11.94
C VAL A 219 25.53 5.59 -10.85
N PHE A 220 25.63 6.83 -10.38
CA PHE A 220 24.62 7.45 -9.55
C PHE A 220 23.88 8.50 -10.37
N ASN A 221 22.58 8.50 -10.29
CA ASN A 221 21.72 9.56 -10.83
C ASN A 221 21.01 10.28 -9.66
N PHE A 222 21.32 11.55 -9.50
CA PHE A 222 20.56 12.48 -8.68
C PHE A 222 19.57 13.17 -9.62
N ASN A 223 18.34 12.71 -9.59
CA ASN A 223 17.24 13.13 -10.46
C ASN A 223 16.61 14.42 -9.92
N GLY A 224 16.40 15.42 -10.75
CA GLY A 224 15.86 16.74 -10.35
C GLY A 224 14.46 17.03 -10.86
N ALA A 225 13.73 16.04 -11.39
CA ALA A 225 12.34 16.19 -11.83
C ALA A 225 11.59 14.85 -11.84
N GLU A 226 11.61 14.15 -10.71
CA GLU A 226 10.81 12.95 -10.46
C GLU A 226 9.35 13.34 -10.17
N GLU A 227 9.15 14.29 -9.26
CA GLU A 227 7.84 14.80 -8.82
C GLU A 227 7.04 15.47 -9.95
N ASN A 228 7.71 15.78 -11.02
CA ASN A 228 7.13 16.23 -12.28
C ASN A 228 6.79 15.05 -13.20
N VAL A 229 6.35 13.95 -12.63
CA VAL A 229 5.92 12.75 -13.34
C VAL A 229 7.08 12.09 -14.09
N LEU A 230 8.15 11.74 -13.35
CA LEU A 230 9.28 10.91 -13.79
C LEU A 230 10.07 11.47 -14.99
N GLN A 231 10.09 12.80 -15.17
CA GLN A 231 10.61 13.44 -16.37
C GLN A 231 12.12 13.28 -16.53
N ALA A 232 12.89 13.53 -15.47
CA ALA A 232 14.34 13.53 -15.60
C ALA A 232 14.91 12.11 -15.70
N SER A 233 14.32 11.11 -15.06
CA SER A 233 14.67 9.69 -15.23
C SER A 233 14.44 9.22 -16.67
N HIS A 234 13.30 9.63 -17.30
CA HIS A 234 13.06 9.35 -18.71
C HIS A 234 14.13 10.00 -19.60
N GLY A 235 14.47 11.25 -19.32
CA GLY A 235 15.53 11.95 -20.05
C GLY A 235 16.89 11.29 -19.91
N PHE A 236 17.22 10.80 -18.71
CA PHE A 236 18.47 10.07 -18.49
C PHE A 236 18.51 8.77 -19.28
N ILE A 237 17.53 7.90 -19.08
CA ILE A 237 17.58 6.54 -19.63
C ILE A 237 17.44 6.49 -21.16
N THR A 238 16.82 7.51 -21.76
CA THR A 238 16.62 7.55 -23.23
C THR A 238 17.67 8.34 -23.99
N GLN A 239 18.48 9.18 -23.31
CA GLN A 239 19.34 10.13 -24.04
C GLN A 239 20.79 10.14 -23.57
N HIS A 240 21.13 9.61 -22.38
CA HIS A 240 22.49 9.71 -21.86
C HIS A 240 23.41 8.59 -22.37
N PRO A 241 24.64 8.87 -22.83
CA PRO A 241 25.57 7.85 -23.40
C PRO A 241 25.99 6.76 -22.41
N TRP A 242 25.92 7.00 -21.10
CA TRP A 242 26.33 6.00 -20.11
C TRP A 242 25.32 4.87 -19.96
N VAL A 243 24.12 5.03 -20.48
CA VAL A 243 23.03 4.04 -20.40
C VAL A 243 23.41 2.71 -21.05
N ASP A 244 24.19 2.72 -22.15
CA ASP A 244 24.62 1.50 -22.83
C ASP A 244 25.37 0.51 -21.92
N SER A 245 26.04 1.05 -20.90
CA SER A 245 26.76 0.24 -19.91
C SER A 245 25.89 -0.30 -18.78
N LEU A 246 24.69 0.22 -18.57
CA LEU A 246 23.83 -0.16 -17.46
C LEU A 246 23.27 -1.59 -17.64
N LYS A 247 23.36 -2.40 -16.59
CA LYS A 247 22.89 -3.79 -16.59
C LYS A 247 21.86 -4.08 -15.50
N ALA A 248 21.81 -3.24 -14.49
CA ALA A 248 20.84 -3.29 -13.41
C ALA A 248 20.74 -1.93 -12.72
N PHE A 249 19.67 -1.73 -11.94
CA PHE A 249 19.51 -0.51 -11.14
C PHE A 249 18.95 -0.79 -9.74
N ILE A 250 19.16 0.18 -8.85
CA ILE A 250 18.57 0.29 -7.52
C ILE A 250 17.92 1.67 -7.49
N ASN A 251 16.60 1.71 -7.35
CA ASN A 251 15.84 2.93 -7.15
C ASN A 251 15.56 3.14 -5.67
N LEU A 252 15.75 4.35 -5.19
CA LEU A 252 15.53 4.76 -3.81
C LEU A 252 14.41 5.77 -3.79
N GLU A 253 13.47 5.59 -2.88
CA GLU A 253 12.21 6.30 -2.82
C GLU A 253 11.65 6.48 -1.41
N ALA A 254 10.60 7.28 -1.29
CA ALA A 254 9.82 7.38 -0.08
C ALA A 254 8.32 7.64 -0.34
N ALA A 255 7.48 7.01 0.46
CA ALA A 255 6.06 7.30 0.59
C ALA A 255 5.69 7.66 2.03
N GLY A 256 6.71 7.91 2.87
CA GLY A 256 6.60 8.21 4.29
C GLY A 256 7.90 8.73 4.86
N ALA A 257 8.05 8.74 6.18
CA ALA A 257 9.17 9.35 6.86
C ALA A 257 9.93 8.38 7.76
N GLY A 258 11.12 7.96 7.31
CA GLY A 258 12.00 7.10 8.09
C GLY A 258 11.48 5.69 8.30
N GLY A 259 11.93 5.04 9.37
CA GLY A 259 11.63 3.65 9.65
C GLY A 259 12.51 2.71 8.84
N ARG A 260 11.92 1.69 8.26
CA ARG A 260 12.62 0.64 7.51
C ARG A 260 12.30 0.81 6.02
N GLU A 261 13.34 0.90 5.20
CA GLU A 261 13.16 0.84 3.74
C GLU A 261 12.70 -0.57 3.34
N LEU A 262 11.70 -0.63 2.47
CA LEU A 262 11.06 -1.85 1.99
C LEU A 262 11.39 -2.06 0.51
N VAL A 263 11.94 -3.20 0.14
CA VAL A 263 11.97 -3.65 -1.25
C VAL A 263 10.56 -4.15 -1.61
N PHE A 264 9.85 -3.40 -2.43
CA PHE A 264 8.48 -3.72 -2.82
C PHE A 264 8.34 -4.07 -4.30
N GLN A 265 9.35 -3.79 -5.13
CA GLN A 265 9.44 -4.23 -6.52
C GLN A 265 10.85 -4.74 -6.82
N ALA A 266 10.97 -5.78 -7.65
CA ALA A 266 12.24 -6.30 -8.15
C ALA A 266 12.05 -7.06 -9.46
N GLY A 267 12.98 -6.91 -10.37
CA GLY A 267 12.95 -7.58 -11.67
C GLY A 267 12.89 -6.60 -12.84
N PRO A 268 12.23 -6.94 -13.96
CA PRO A 268 11.53 -8.21 -14.22
C PRO A 268 12.46 -9.41 -14.41
N GLU A 269 11.98 -10.60 -14.06
CA GLU A 269 12.57 -11.91 -14.38
C GLU A 269 14.04 -12.15 -13.96
N HIS A 270 14.61 -11.32 -13.08
CA HIS A 270 16.00 -11.40 -12.61
C HIS A 270 16.09 -11.72 -11.12
N PRO A 271 15.88 -13.00 -10.72
CA PRO A 271 15.84 -13.41 -9.31
C PRO A 271 17.14 -13.17 -8.54
N TRP A 272 18.26 -13.01 -9.26
CA TRP A 272 19.56 -12.77 -8.65
C TRP A 272 19.64 -11.45 -7.87
N LEU A 273 18.84 -10.43 -8.25
CA LEU A 273 18.77 -9.16 -7.51
C LEU A 273 18.31 -9.39 -6.07
N ILE A 274 17.20 -10.10 -5.91
CA ILE A 274 16.66 -10.44 -4.60
C ILE A 274 17.59 -11.40 -3.84
N LYS A 275 18.23 -12.33 -4.53
CA LYS A 275 19.23 -13.21 -3.93
C LYS A 275 20.38 -12.38 -3.33
N MET A 276 20.95 -11.46 -4.11
CA MET A 276 22.03 -10.60 -3.66
C MET A 276 21.59 -9.74 -2.46
N TYR A 277 20.39 -9.14 -2.52
CA TYR A 277 19.86 -8.38 -1.41
C TYR A 277 19.70 -9.23 -0.15
N SER A 278 19.12 -10.42 -0.27
CA SER A 278 18.92 -11.36 0.84
C SER A 278 20.22 -11.82 1.50
N GLU A 279 21.30 -11.99 0.71
CA GLU A 279 22.58 -12.48 1.19
C GLU A 279 23.48 -11.35 1.76
N LEU A 280 23.34 -10.14 1.27
CA LEU A 280 24.26 -9.05 1.55
C LEU A 280 23.71 -7.97 2.49
N ALA A 281 22.40 -7.71 2.44
CA ALA A 281 21.80 -6.67 3.27
C ALA A 281 21.83 -7.07 4.77
N PRO A 282 22.49 -6.30 5.64
CA PRO A 282 22.51 -6.60 7.08
C PRO A 282 21.13 -6.58 7.73
N PHE A 283 20.21 -5.79 7.19
CA PHE A 283 18.86 -5.57 7.72
C PHE A 283 17.79 -5.74 6.63
N PRO A 284 17.61 -6.93 6.03
CA PRO A 284 16.73 -7.09 4.90
C PRO A 284 15.27 -6.80 5.26
N CYS A 285 14.54 -6.13 4.35
CA CYS A 285 13.10 -5.89 4.44
C CYS A 285 12.52 -5.90 3.03
N ALA A 286 11.66 -6.89 2.74
CA ALA A 286 11.16 -7.09 1.38
C ALA A 286 9.84 -7.85 1.37
N GLN A 287 8.88 -7.45 0.53
CA GLN A 287 7.57 -8.07 0.44
C GLN A 287 7.06 -8.13 -1.02
N ALA A 288 7.05 -9.33 -1.59
CA ALA A 288 6.54 -9.55 -2.94
C ALA A 288 5.04 -9.24 -3.10
N LEU A 289 4.29 -9.18 -2.01
CA LEU A 289 2.90 -8.69 -2.04
C LEU A 289 2.81 -7.25 -2.56
N GLY A 290 3.77 -6.39 -2.20
CA GLY A 290 3.85 -5.03 -2.73
C GLY A 290 3.97 -5.03 -4.25
N GLN A 291 4.84 -5.87 -4.81
CA GLN A 291 5.00 -6.03 -6.25
C GLN A 291 3.71 -6.43 -6.96
N ASP A 292 2.99 -7.44 -6.44
CA ASP A 292 1.73 -7.89 -7.04
C ASP A 292 0.67 -6.77 -7.02
N VAL A 293 0.63 -5.94 -5.97
CA VAL A 293 -0.29 -4.80 -5.85
C VAL A 293 0.07 -3.70 -6.86
N PHE A 294 1.35 -3.33 -7.00
CA PHE A 294 1.79 -2.34 -8.00
C PHE A 294 1.52 -2.81 -9.43
N LEU A 295 1.87 -4.06 -9.76
CA LEU A 295 1.62 -4.64 -11.08
C LEU A 295 0.13 -4.76 -11.43
N SER A 296 -0.75 -4.80 -10.45
CA SER A 296 -2.21 -4.82 -10.68
C SER A 296 -2.78 -3.49 -11.15
N GLY A 297 -2.03 -2.39 -11.07
CA GLY A 297 -2.50 -1.03 -11.35
C GLY A 297 -3.50 -0.48 -10.31
N ALA A 298 -3.64 -1.15 -9.16
CA ALA A 298 -4.56 -0.72 -8.10
C ALA A 298 -4.11 0.58 -7.39
N ILE A 299 -2.82 0.88 -7.44
CA ILE A 299 -2.24 2.12 -6.92
C ILE A 299 -2.00 3.07 -8.09
N PRO A 300 -2.67 4.24 -8.15
CA PRO A 300 -2.46 5.21 -9.22
C PRO A 300 -1.23 6.09 -8.93
N SER A 301 -0.08 5.46 -8.75
CA SER A 301 1.22 6.09 -8.51
C SER A 301 2.31 5.16 -9.01
N ASP A 302 3.45 5.70 -9.36
CA ASP A 302 4.62 4.93 -9.76
C ASP A 302 5.89 5.67 -9.34
N THR A 303 7.06 5.06 -9.60
CA THR A 303 8.38 5.58 -9.27
C THR A 303 9.27 5.54 -10.50
N ASP A 304 10.47 6.08 -10.40
CA ASP A 304 11.50 6.01 -11.46
C ASP A 304 11.84 4.55 -11.87
N PHE A 305 11.54 3.56 -11.02
CA PHE A 305 11.66 2.14 -11.34
C PHE A 305 10.94 1.78 -12.63
N ARG A 306 9.72 2.31 -12.83
CA ARG A 306 8.94 2.09 -14.04
C ARG A 306 9.70 2.57 -15.28
N ILE A 307 10.30 3.76 -15.21
CA ILE A 307 11.00 4.35 -16.35
C ILE A 307 12.23 3.54 -16.73
N TYR A 308 13.02 3.12 -15.77
CA TYR A 308 14.19 2.28 -16.03
C TYR A 308 13.82 0.88 -16.54
N ARG A 309 12.73 0.32 -16.04
CA ARG A 309 12.18 -0.95 -16.51
C ARG A 309 11.64 -0.86 -17.94
N ASP A 310 10.77 0.12 -18.22
CA ASP A 310 9.96 0.15 -19.43
C ASP A 310 10.71 0.81 -20.60
N TYR A 311 11.47 1.88 -20.37
CA TYR A 311 12.25 2.58 -21.39
C TYR A 311 13.71 2.12 -21.45
N GLY A 312 14.28 1.76 -20.30
CA GLY A 312 15.67 1.26 -20.23
C GLY A 312 15.79 -0.24 -20.52
N ASN A 313 14.70 -0.99 -20.37
CA ASN A 313 14.69 -2.46 -20.45
C ASN A 313 15.78 -3.12 -19.59
N ILE A 314 16.05 -2.55 -18.43
CA ILE A 314 17.02 -3.05 -17.44
C ILE A 314 16.30 -3.52 -16.18
N PRO A 315 16.77 -4.61 -15.53
CA PRO A 315 16.20 -5.08 -14.29
C PRO A 315 16.69 -4.25 -13.10
N GLY A 316 15.86 -4.13 -12.09
CA GLY A 316 16.24 -3.39 -10.88
C GLY A 316 15.48 -3.79 -9.63
N MET A 317 15.70 -3.02 -8.58
CA MET A 317 14.98 -3.08 -7.31
C MET A 317 14.51 -1.69 -6.94
N ASP A 318 13.32 -1.64 -6.33
CA ASP A 318 12.70 -0.42 -5.82
C ASP A 318 12.57 -0.52 -4.30
N LEU A 319 13.15 0.46 -3.59
CA LEU A 319 13.19 0.54 -2.15
C LEU A 319 12.55 1.83 -1.68
N ALA A 320 11.56 1.76 -0.78
CA ALA A 320 10.90 2.95 -0.26
C ALA A 320 10.75 2.94 1.27
N TYR A 321 10.89 4.12 1.87
CA TYR A 321 10.42 4.37 3.23
C TYR A 321 8.89 4.50 3.23
N THR A 322 8.21 3.73 4.07
CA THR A 322 6.73 3.70 4.09
C THR A 322 6.12 4.09 5.43
N ALA A 323 6.93 4.27 6.47
CA ALA A 323 6.44 4.65 7.79
C ALA A 323 5.98 6.12 7.81
N ASN A 324 5.02 6.44 8.70
CA ASN A 324 4.57 7.81 8.95
C ASN A 324 4.17 8.61 7.69
N GLY A 325 3.39 8.01 6.80
CA GLY A 325 2.92 8.65 5.56
C GLY A 325 2.07 9.91 5.76
N TYR A 326 1.79 10.30 7.00
CA TYR A 326 1.09 11.55 7.32
C TYR A 326 1.86 12.80 6.92
N VAL A 327 3.19 12.75 6.96
CA VAL A 327 4.06 13.90 6.65
C VAL A 327 4.41 14.00 5.17
N TYR A 328 4.31 12.89 4.42
CA TYR A 328 4.62 12.82 2.99
C TYR A 328 3.91 13.91 2.19
N HIS A 329 4.63 14.63 1.33
CA HIS A 329 4.12 15.76 0.54
C HIS A 329 3.50 16.91 1.39
N THR A 330 4.07 17.21 2.54
CA THR A 330 3.64 18.34 3.39
C THR A 330 4.85 19.12 3.93
N TYR A 331 4.60 20.28 4.52
CA TYR A 331 5.65 21.05 5.20
C TYR A 331 6.21 20.33 6.45
N TYR A 332 5.57 19.22 6.88
CA TYR A 332 6.09 18.37 7.96
C TYR A 332 7.15 17.37 7.51
N ASP A 333 7.40 17.25 6.20
CA ASP A 333 8.46 16.40 5.66
C ASP A 333 9.84 17.07 5.81
N THR A 334 10.29 17.11 7.05
CA THR A 334 11.52 17.78 7.50
C THR A 334 12.56 16.74 7.96
N PRO A 335 13.87 17.10 8.09
CA PRO A 335 14.91 16.20 8.58
C PRO A 335 14.59 15.59 9.95
N GLU A 336 13.85 16.30 10.81
CA GLU A 336 13.44 15.79 12.12
C GLU A 336 12.37 14.70 12.02
N ALA A 337 11.66 14.57 10.91
CA ALA A 337 10.73 13.49 10.67
C ALA A 337 11.46 12.18 10.31
N VAL A 338 12.69 12.25 9.82
CA VAL A 338 13.51 11.06 9.51
C VAL A 338 13.98 10.42 10.82
N THR A 339 13.45 9.25 11.12
CA THR A 339 13.78 8.50 12.35
C THR A 339 15.28 8.23 12.45
N PRO A 340 15.96 8.57 13.55
CA PRO A 340 17.36 8.21 13.75
C PRO A 340 17.59 6.70 13.61
N GLY A 341 18.63 6.30 12.87
CA GLY A 341 18.93 4.93 12.52
C GLY A 341 18.31 4.45 11.20
N SER A 342 17.32 5.17 10.63
CA SER A 342 16.75 4.81 9.33
C SER A 342 17.77 4.98 8.20
N MET A 343 18.46 6.11 8.17
CA MET A 343 19.50 6.35 7.17
C MET A 343 20.69 5.41 7.36
N GLN A 344 21.06 5.07 8.62
CA GLN A 344 22.11 4.08 8.90
C GLN A 344 21.75 2.73 8.31
N ARG A 345 20.49 2.31 8.52
CA ARG A 345 19.98 1.04 8.05
C ARG A 345 20.00 0.95 6.52
N ALA A 346 19.41 1.93 5.83
CA ALA A 346 19.39 2.00 4.38
C ALA A 346 20.82 2.10 3.81
N GLY A 347 21.65 2.94 4.39
CA GLY A 347 23.04 3.10 3.99
C GLY A 347 23.84 1.80 4.10
N ASP A 348 23.76 1.10 5.23
CA ASP A 348 24.44 -0.17 5.44
C ASP A 348 23.93 -1.25 4.44
N ASN A 349 22.61 -1.33 4.20
CA ASN A 349 22.02 -2.27 3.24
C ASN A 349 22.46 -1.98 1.81
N ILE A 350 22.29 -0.74 1.35
CA ILE A 350 22.58 -0.34 -0.04
C ILE A 350 24.09 -0.40 -0.31
N TYR A 351 24.92 0.05 0.64
CA TYR A 351 26.36 0.00 0.50
C TYR A 351 26.90 -1.44 0.42
N ALA A 352 26.37 -2.36 1.23
CA ALA A 352 26.72 -3.77 1.18
C ALA A 352 26.28 -4.40 -0.16
N LEU A 353 25.08 -4.07 -0.63
CA LEU A 353 24.52 -4.55 -1.88
C LEU A 353 25.33 -4.04 -3.09
N VAL A 354 25.63 -2.74 -3.14
CA VAL A 354 26.47 -2.14 -4.19
C VAL A 354 27.81 -2.82 -4.27
N LYS A 355 28.50 -3.00 -3.13
CA LYS A 355 29.81 -3.69 -3.10
C LYS A 355 29.75 -5.11 -3.63
N GLY A 356 28.71 -5.86 -3.31
CA GLY A 356 28.52 -7.22 -3.77
C GLY A 356 28.23 -7.29 -5.26
N ILE A 357 27.30 -6.46 -5.75
CA ILE A 357 26.90 -6.44 -7.17
C ILE A 357 28.07 -6.03 -8.07
N LEU A 358 28.89 -5.04 -7.68
CA LEU A 358 30.03 -4.58 -8.45
C LEU A 358 31.12 -5.63 -8.67
N ASN A 359 31.12 -6.71 -7.89
CA ASN A 359 32.05 -7.84 -8.04
C ASN A 359 31.35 -9.15 -8.45
N SER A 360 30.08 -9.05 -8.85
CA SER A 360 29.28 -10.22 -9.19
C SER A 360 29.35 -10.53 -10.70
N PRO A 361 29.25 -11.79 -11.10
CA PRO A 361 29.17 -12.16 -12.51
C PRO A 361 27.86 -11.72 -13.18
N TYR A 362 26.86 -11.34 -12.41
CA TYR A 362 25.52 -11.00 -12.92
C TYR A 362 25.50 -9.77 -13.82
N LEU A 363 26.40 -8.80 -13.61
CA LEU A 363 26.52 -7.63 -14.47
C LEU A 363 27.21 -7.90 -15.82
N VAL A 364 27.94 -9.01 -15.96
CA VAL A 364 28.65 -9.34 -17.21
C VAL A 364 27.69 -9.70 -18.33
N ASN A 365 26.71 -10.54 -18.00
CA ASN A 365 25.68 -10.96 -18.93
C ASN A 365 24.34 -11.16 -18.21
N ALA A 366 23.67 -10.05 -17.94
CA ALA A 366 22.39 -10.07 -17.22
C ALA A 366 21.34 -10.97 -17.91
N GLY A 367 21.38 -11.12 -19.22
CA GLY A 367 20.47 -11.97 -19.99
C GLY A 367 20.59 -13.47 -19.67
N GLU A 368 21.79 -13.96 -19.31
CA GLU A 368 21.97 -15.37 -18.90
C GLU A 368 21.29 -15.69 -17.57
N TYR A 369 21.04 -14.70 -16.74
CA TYR A 369 20.43 -14.81 -15.41
C TYR A 369 18.97 -14.43 -15.40
N ARG A 370 18.33 -14.33 -16.56
CA ARG A 370 16.89 -14.13 -16.72
C ARG A 370 16.14 -15.45 -16.51
N HIS A 371 15.88 -15.79 -15.25
CA HIS A 371 15.35 -17.10 -14.85
C HIS A 371 13.90 -17.06 -14.39
N GLY A 372 13.14 -16.03 -14.74
CA GLY A 372 11.74 -15.82 -14.35
C GLY A 372 11.61 -15.06 -13.04
N THR A 373 10.38 -15.03 -12.52
CA THR A 373 10.03 -14.30 -11.30
C THR A 373 10.52 -15.01 -10.04
N VAL A 374 10.62 -14.25 -8.96
CA VAL A 374 11.03 -14.72 -7.63
C VAL A 374 9.95 -14.42 -6.60
N VAL A 375 9.69 -15.37 -5.72
CA VAL A 375 8.91 -15.16 -4.51
C VAL A 375 9.88 -14.72 -3.41
N PHE A 376 9.58 -13.63 -2.74
CA PHE A 376 10.44 -13.09 -1.69
C PHE A 376 9.64 -12.40 -0.58
N PHE A 377 10.09 -12.57 0.64
CA PHE A 377 9.53 -11.91 1.82
C PHE A 377 10.50 -12.00 3.00
N ASP A 378 10.46 -11.00 3.85
CA ASP A 378 11.16 -11.04 5.13
C ASP A 378 10.25 -11.57 6.24
N PHE A 379 10.83 -12.17 7.25
CA PHE A 379 10.14 -12.52 8.48
C PHE A 379 10.56 -11.58 9.60
N LEU A 380 9.69 -10.62 9.92
CA LEU A 380 9.90 -9.59 10.96
C LEU A 380 11.19 -8.75 10.79
N GLY A 381 11.77 -8.70 9.58
CA GLY A 381 13.04 -8.06 9.33
C GLY A 381 14.27 -8.75 9.94
N MET A 382 14.12 -10.00 10.39
CA MET A 382 15.19 -10.80 10.97
C MET A 382 15.99 -11.55 9.92
N PHE A 383 15.29 -12.11 8.94
CA PHE A 383 15.84 -12.84 7.81
C PHE A 383 14.87 -12.80 6.64
N MET A 384 15.37 -13.11 5.47
CA MET A 384 14.62 -13.11 4.24
C MET A 384 14.52 -14.51 3.64
N ILE A 385 13.36 -14.86 3.10
CA ILE A 385 13.11 -16.09 2.35
C ILE A 385 12.89 -15.70 0.90
N HIS A 386 13.59 -16.37 0.00
CA HIS A 386 13.41 -16.19 -1.43
C HIS A 386 13.57 -17.53 -2.17
N TYR A 387 12.79 -17.72 -3.22
CA TYR A 387 12.90 -18.88 -4.10
C TYR A 387 12.28 -18.56 -5.47
N PRO A 388 12.76 -19.22 -6.56
CA PRO A 388 12.16 -19.08 -7.88
C PRO A 388 10.67 -19.46 -7.87
N GLU A 389 9.85 -18.68 -8.56
CA GLU A 389 8.38 -18.89 -8.64
C GLU A 389 8.05 -20.34 -9.08
N ARG A 390 8.83 -20.92 -10.00
CA ARG A 390 8.66 -22.32 -10.45
C ARG A 390 8.78 -23.32 -9.31
N ILE A 391 9.75 -23.14 -8.40
CA ILE A 391 9.92 -23.98 -7.22
C ILE A 391 8.72 -23.77 -6.28
N GLY A 392 8.30 -22.53 -6.10
CA GLY A 392 7.09 -22.20 -5.34
C GLY A 392 5.86 -22.91 -5.87
N ALA A 393 5.65 -22.91 -7.18
CA ALA A 393 4.53 -23.60 -7.82
C ALA A 393 4.56 -25.12 -7.57
N ILE A 394 5.73 -25.74 -7.61
CA ILE A 394 5.88 -27.18 -7.29
C ILE A 394 5.52 -27.44 -5.83
N ILE A 395 6.03 -26.65 -4.89
CA ILE A 395 5.74 -26.78 -3.46
C ILE A 395 4.22 -26.59 -3.23
N ASN A 396 3.61 -25.60 -3.86
CA ASN A 396 2.20 -25.32 -3.76
C ASN A 396 1.35 -26.49 -4.28
N MET A 397 1.65 -27.03 -5.47
CA MET A 397 0.94 -28.16 -6.05
C MET A 397 1.05 -29.42 -5.19
N LEU A 398 2.25 -29.72 -4.66
CA LEU A 398 2.45 -30.86 -3.75
C LEU A 398 1.66 -30.65 -2.44
N THR A 399 1.63 -29.45 -1.91
CA THR A 399 0.85 -29.11 -0.71
C THR A 399 -0.65 -29.29 -0.96
N VAL A 400 -1.16 -28.81 -2.09
CA VAL A 400 -2.55 -29.00 -2.52
C VAL A 400 -2.90 -30.48 -2.60
N LEU A 401 -2.06 -31.28 -3.25
CA LEU A 401 -2.24 -32.73 -3.36
C LEU A 401 -2.32 -33.41 -1.98
N VAL A 402 -1.40 -33.07 -1.07
CA VAL A 402 -1.38 -33.64 0.29
C VAL A 402 -2.66 -33.28 1.05
N VAL A 403 -3.13 -32.04 0.96
CA VAL A 403 -4.39 -31.62 1.60
C VAL A 403 -5.57 -32.40 1.05
N ILE A 404 -5.65 -32.58 -0.25
CA ILE A 404 -6.73 -33.34 -0.89
C ILE A 404 -6.69 -34.79 -0.37
N LEU A 405 -5.53 -35.46 -0.38
CA LEU A 405 -5.37 -36.83 0.09
C LEU A 405 -5.75 -36.98 1.58
N CYS A 406 -5.33 -36.06 2.44
CA CYS A 406 -5.70 -36.04 3.86
C CYS A 406 -7.21 -35.85 4.04
N THR A 407 -7.82 -34.98 3.26
CA THR A 407 -9.27 -34.72 3.33
C THR A 407 -10.06 -35.94 2.86
N VAL A 408 -9.69 -36.52 1.73
CA VAL A 408 -10.30 -37.76 1.21
C VAL A 408 -10.20 -38.90 2.22
N LYS A 409 -9.00 -39.14 2.76
CA LYS A 409 -8.78 -40.14 3.83
C LYS A 409 -9.68 -39.86 5.04
N LYS A 410 -9.83 -38.62 5.46
CA LYS A 410 -10.59 -38.25 6.66
C LYS A 410 -12.11 -38.38 6.49
N PHE A 411 -12.65 -37.95 5.38
CA PHE A 411 -14.12 -37.81 5.17
C PHE A 411 -14.74 -38.91 4.31
N ILE A 412 -13.99 -39.55 3.44
CA ILE A 412 -14.50 -40.61 2.56
C ILE A 412 -14.08 -41.97 3.13
N GLY A 413 -12.88 -42.08 3.71
CA GLY A 413 -12.34 -43.26 4.36
C GLY A 413 -12.06 -44.43 3.41
N PHE A 414 -10.94 -45.16 3.61
CA PHE A 414 -10.82 -46.51 3.06
C PHE A 414 -11.54 -47.48 4.03
N PRO A 415 -12.37 -48.43 3.54
CA PRO A 415 -13.08 -49.37 4.41
C PRO A 415 -12.08 -50.23 5.19
N SER A 416 -11.81 -49.83 6.45
CA SER A 416 -11.01 -50.63 7.36
C SER A 416 -11.87 -51.78 7.87
N LYS A 417 -11.46 -53.03 7.56
CA LYS A 417 -12.15 -54.29 7.86
C LYS A 417 -12.38 -54.59 9.34
N LYS A 418 -11.99 -53.70 10.29
CA LYS A 418 -12.16 -53.92 11.73
C LYS A 418 -12.52 -52.61 12.44
N ARG A 419 -13.77 -52.14 12.32
CA ARG A 419 -14.32 -51.21 13.31
C ARG A 419 -15.32 -51.98 14.18
N ASN A 420 -15.08 -52.04 15.48
CA ASN A 420 -16.04 -52.51 16.46
C ASN A 420 -17.30 -51.61 16.40
N PRO A 421 -18.51 -52.18 16.27
CA PRO A 421 -19.76 -51.40 16.26
C PRO A 421 -19.99 -50.56 17.47
N LYS A 422 -19.21 -50.73 18.56
CA LYS A 422 -19.33 -49.97 19.84
C LYS A 422 -18.54 -48.66 19.85
N GLU A 423 -17.74 -48.35 18.87
CA GLU A 423 -16.98 -47.10 18.69
C GLU A 423 -17.57 -46.24 17.59
N ALA A 424 -18.87 -45.99 17.61
CA ALA A 424 -19.52 -45.06 16.67
C ALA A 424 -19.20 -43.63 17.09
N ALA A 425 -17.98 -43.14 16.82
CA ALA A 425 -17.72 -41.72 16.68
C ALA A 425 -18.65 -41.17 15.58
N PRO A 426 -19.23 -39.98 15.75
CA PRO A 426 -20.10 -39.36 14.74
C PRO A 426 -19.31 -39.33 13.45
N LEU A 427 -19.87 -39.94 12.41
CA LEU A 427 -19.25 -40.04 11.08
C LEU A 427 -19.06 -38.58 10.59
N LEU A 428 -17.82 -38.17 10.44
CA LEU A 428 -17.46 -37.01 9.64
C LEU A 428 -17.98 -37.30 8.21
N SER A 429 -18.82 -36.40 7.73
CA SER A 429 -19.46 -36.56 6.43
C SER A 429 -18.95 -35.50 5.45
N PHE A 430 -18.69 -35.93 4.21
CA PHE A 430 -18.32 -35.01 3.15
C PHE A 430 -19.40 -33.92 2.94
N THR A 431 -20.67 -34.28 3.04
CA THR A 431 -21.78 -33.32 2.98
C THR A 431 -21.70 -32.29 4.10
N ASN A 432 -21.39 -32.71 5.32
CA ASN A 432 -21.21 -31.77 6.45
C ASN A 432 -20.00 -30.86 6.27
N LEU A 433 -18.93 -31.35 5.65
CA LEU A 433 -17.77 -30.54 5.28
C LEU A 433 -18.16 -29.41 4.31
N LEU A 434 -18.91 -29.72 3.24
CA LEU A 434 -19.42 -28.72 2.31
C LEU A 434 -20.34 -27.70 3.01
N VAL A 435 -21.21 -28.17 3.89
CA VAL A 435 -22.06 -27.28 4.73
C VAL A 435 -21.17 -26.39 5.60
N SER A 436 -20.09 -26.92 6.20
CA SER A 436 -19.16 -26.11 6.99
C SER A 436 -18.41 -25.08 6.16
N MET A 437 -18.05 -25.39 4.91
CA MET A 437 -17.49 -24.40 3.98
C MET A 437 -18.48 -23.26 3.68
N LEU A 438 -19.73 -23.59 3.40
CA LEU A 438 -20.78 -22.58 3.19
C LEU A 438 -21.01 -21.71 4.42
N ILE A 439 -21.07 -22.31 5.63
CA ILE A 439 -21.21 -21.58 6.90
C ILE A 439 -20.01 -20.65 7.11
N LEU A 440 -18.80 -21.11 6.83
CA LEU A 440 -17.59 -20.30 6.98
C LEU A 440 -17.61 -19.10 6.03
N VAL A 441 -17.91 -19.31 4.74
CA VAL A 441 -18.04 -18.21 3.76
C VAL A 441 -19.15 -17.24 4.17
N LEU A 442 -20.32 -17.75 4.57
CA LEU A 442 -21.40 -16.90 5.09
C LEU A 442 -20.98 -16.09 6.31
N SER A 443 -20.19 -16.70 7.21
CA SER A 443 -19.68 -15.99 8.37
C SER A 443 -18.73 -14.86 8.00
N TRP A 444 -17.89 -15.03 6.98
CA TRP A 444 -17.03 -13.98 6.45
C TRP A 444 -17.81 -12.84 5.82
N ILE A 445 -18.84 -13.17 5.04
CA ILE A 445 -19.76 -12.16 4.45
C ILE A 445 -20.42 -11.33 5.56
N VAL A 446 -20.98 -11.97 6.59
CA VAL A 446 -21.59 -11.27 7.73
C VAL A 446 -20.54 -10.49 8.52
N GLY A 447 -19.33 -11.03 8.66
CA GLY A 447 -18.17 -10.36 9.24
C GLY A 447 -17.76 -9.08 8.51
N ILE A 448 -17.98 -8.98 7.20
CA ILE A 448 -17.79 -7.74 6.40
C ILE A 448 -18.99 -6.81 6.57
N ILE A 449 -20.22 -7.33 6.55
CA ILE A 449 -21.44 -6.50 6.62
C ILE A 449 -21.49 -5.70 7.92
N PHE A 450 -21.10 -6.26 9.06
CA PHE A 450 -21.20 -5.57 10.36
C PHE A 450 -20.36 -4.29 10.42
N PRO A 451 -19.04 -4.29 10.17
CA PRO A 451 -18.24 -3.06 10.18
C PRO A 451 -18.62 -2.10 9.05
N VAL A 452 -19.01 -2.60 7.86
CA VAL A 452 -19.49 -1.75 6.76
C VAL A 452 -20.76 -1.02 7.15
N THR A 453 -21.70 -1.68 7.83
CA THR A 453 -22.91 -1.02 8.35
C THR A 453 -22.55 0.12 9.32
N LEU A 454 -21.59 -0.12 10.22
CA LEU A 454 -21.13 0.93 11.14
C LEU A 454 -20.41 2.06 10.41
N SER A 455 -19.60 1.75 9.41
CA SER A 455 -18.91 2.77 8.62
C SER A 455 -19.89 3.66 7.85
N ILE A 456 -20.96 3.09 7.31
CA ILE A 456 -22.05 3.85 6.68
C ILE A 456 -22.73 4.79 7.70
N ILE A 457 -22.99 4.33 8.92
CA ILE A 457 -23.56 5.16 9.99
C ILE A 457 -22.64 6.32 10.32
N VAL A 458 -21.34 6.06 10.51
CA VAL A 458 -20.31 7.10 10.79
C VAL A 458 -20.24 8.11 9.65
N THR A 459 -20.26 7.64 8.40
CA THR A 459 -20.22 8.48 7.20
C THR A 459 -21.47 9.37 7.09
N HIS A 460 -22.66 8.84 7.28
CA HIS A 460 -23.91 9.63 7.25
C HIS A 460 -24.01 10.62 8.40
N ALA A 461 -23.41 10.29 9.54
CA ALA A 461 -23.29 11.20 10.68
C ALA A 461 -22.24 12.31 10.44
N ARG A 462 -21.58 12.36 9.29
CA ARG A 462 -20.49 13.29 8.96
C ARG A 462 -19.31 13.21 9.95
N ARG A 463 -18.99 12.02 10.43
CA ARG A 463 -17.91 11.74 11.39
C ARG A 463 -16.82 10.84 10.79
N SER A 464 -16.72 10.81 9.47
CA SER A 464 -15.66 10.06 8.77
C SER A 464 -14.27 10.48 9.25
N LEU A 465 -13.29 9.57 9.11
CA LEU A 465 -11.90 9.80 9.50
C LEU A 465 -11.68 10.00 11.02
N SER A 466 -12.66 9.76 11.89
CA SER A 466 -12.52 9.95 13.34
C SER A 466 -11.33 9.19 13.95
N TRP A 467 -10.86 8.16 13.28
CA TRP A 467 -9.71 7.32 13.63
C TRP A 467 -8.39 7.83 13.05
N PHE A 468 -8.37 8.81 12.15
CA PHE A 468 -7.22 9.20 11.33
C PHE A 468 -5.96 9.51 12.14
N CYS A 469 -6.02 10.38 13.16
CA CYS A 469 -4.92 10.63 14.10
C CYS A 469 -4.76 9.52 15.16
N ARG A 470 -5.66 8.55 15.23
CA ARG A 470 -5.73 7.52 16.27
C ARG A 470 -6.07 6.17 15.64
N PRO A 471 -5.18 5.61 14.78
CA PRO A 471 -5.51 4.41 13.98
C PRO A 471 -5.85 3.18 14.82
N TYR A 472 -5.43 3.13 16.09
CA TYR A 472 -5.83 2.07 17.01
C TYR A 472 -7.36 2.00 17.27
N LEU A 473 -8.12 3.08 17.00
CA LEU A 473 -9.58 3.08 17.07
C LEU A 473 -10.24 2.20 16.00
N LEU A 474 -9.55 1.89 14.91
CA LEU A 474 -10.04 0.96 13.88
C LEU A 474 -10.30 -0.44 14.46
N ILE A 475 -9.54 -0.86 15.46
CA ILE A 475 -9.70 -2.18 16.09
C ILE A 475 -11.08 -2.29 16.75
N PRO A 476 -11.46 -1.48 17.75
CA PRO A 476 -12.79 -1.57 18.38
C PRO A 476 -13.92 -1.10 17.47
N LEU A 477 -13.65 -0.21 16.51
CA LEU A 477 -14.68 0.36 15.65
C LEU A 477 -15.06 -0.59 14.50
N TYR A 478 -14.11 -1.31 13.90
CA TYR A 478 -14.33 -2.15 12.73
C TYR A 478 -13.88 -3.61 12.91
N ALA A 479 -12.74 -3.88 13.57
CA ALA A 479 -12.29 -5.26 13.70
C ALA A 479 -13.13 -6.06 14.71
N PHE A 480 -13.54 -5.49 15.84
CA PHE A 480 -14.40 -6.18 16.79
C PHE A 480 -15.83 -6.44 16.27
N PRO A 481 -16.50 -5.49 15.58
CA PRO A 481 -17.76 -5.78 14.90
C PRO A 481 -17.64 -6.88 13.84
N SER A 482 -16.54 -6.91 13.09
CA SER A 482 -16.29 -8.01 12.15
C SER A 482 -16.20 -9.36 12.87
N LEU A 483 -15.45 -9.44 13.94
CA LEU A 483 -15.36 -10.65 14.78
C LEU A 483 -16.72 -11.05 15.36
N LEU A 484 -17.55 -10.08 15.79
CA LEU A 484 -18.91 -10.32 16.23
C LEU A 484 -19.78 -10.90 15.13
N GLY A 485 -19.71 -10.35 13.92
CA GLY A 485 -20.45 -10.84 12.75
C GLY A 485 -20.08 -12.29 12.40
N ILE A 486 -18.78 -12.61 12.36
CA ILE A 486 -18.28 -13.97 12.15
C ILE A 486 -18.80 -14.89 13.25
N GLY A 487 -18.59 -14.49 14.53
CA GLY A 487 -19.00 -15.26 15.68
C GLY A 487 -20.51 -15.49 15.77
N PHE A 488 -21.32 -14.53 15.33
CA PHE A 488 -22.77 -14.62 15.31
C PHE A 488 -23.27 -15.79 14.46
N VAL A 489 -22.76 -15.95 13.24
CA VAL A 489 -23.15 -17.05 12.34
C VAL A 489 -22.80 -18.41 12.96
N HIS A 490 -21.60 -18.54 13.52
CA HIS A 490 -21.16 -19.78 14.17
C HIS A 490 -21.92 -20.05 15.47
N PHE A 491 -22.29 -19.01 16.22
CA PHE A 491 -23.15 -19.13 17.41
C PHE A 491 -24.54 -19.66 17.05
N ILE A 492 -25.19 -19.11 16.01
CA ILE A 492 -26.49 -19.61 15.54
C ILE A 492 -26.36 -21.07 15.10
N THR A 493 -25.34 -21.39 14.29
CA THR A 493 -25.07 -22.76 13.84
C THR A 493 -24.94 -23.73 15.01
N ARG A 494 -24.18 -23.34 16.02
CA ARG A 494 -24.00 -24.12 17.26
C ARG A 494 -25.33 -24.37 17.96
N ARG A 495 -26.15 -23.32 18.17
CA ARG A 495 -27.46 -23.44 18.81
C ARG A 495 -28.40 -24.37 18.06
N VAL A 496 -28.42 -24.32 16.74
CA VAL A 496 -29.21 -25.24 15.90
C VAL A 496 -28.75 -26.69 16.08
N LEU A 497 -27.42 -26.92 16.10
CA LEU A 497 -26.85 -28.24 16.31
C LEU A 497 -27.18 -28.80 17.71
N GLU A 498 -27.04 -27.98 18.77
CA GLU A 498 -27.39 -28.36 20.15
C GLU A 498 -28.87 -28.74 20.26
N SER A 499 -29.77 -27.94 19.69
CA SER A 499 -31.22 -28.18 19.70
C SER A 499 -31.59 -29.46 18.97
N LYS A 500 -31.05 -29.66 17.73
CA LYS A 500 -31.32 -30.89 16.96
C LYS A 500 -30.83 -32.14 17.66
N ASN A 501 -29.67 -32.13 18.29
CA ASN A 501 -29.13 -33.31 18.96
C ASN A 501 -29.83 -33.61 20.27
N LYS A 502 -30.23 -32.60 21.08
CA LYS A 502 -31.08 -32.76 22.26
C LYS A 502 -32.44 -33.35 21.89
N ALA A 503 -33.05 -32.91 20.79
CA ALA A 503 -34.31 -33.47 20.31
C ALA A 503 -34.19 -34.94 19.82
N ALA A 504 -33.08 -35.28 19.20
CA ALA A 504 -32.78 -36.66 18.75
C ALA A 504 -32.53 -37.59 19.96
N GLU A 505 -31.88 -37.11 20.99
CA GLU A 505 -31.60 -37.85 22.23
C GLU A 505 -32.90 -38.18 22.99
N LYS A 506 -33.86 -37.28 23.03
CA LYS A 506 -35.19 -37.51 23.63
C LYS A 506 -36.02 -38.54 22.87
N ARG A 507 -35.81 -38.71 21.56
CA ARG A 507 -36.58 -39.66 20.70
C ARG A 507 -36.05 -41.09 20.72
N LYS A 508 -34.79 -41.31 21.09
CA LYS A 508 -34.19 -42.65 21.18
C LYS A 508 -33.27 -42.74 22.42
N PRO A 509 -33.79 -43.10 23.62
CA PRO A 509 -32.98 -43.13 24.85
C PRO A 509 -32.02 -44.33 24.97
N THR A 510 -31.70 -45.03 23.89
CA THR A 510 -31.04 -46.35 23.88
C THR A 510 -29.52 -46.35 24.19
N TYR A 511 -28.92 -45.21 24.45
CA TYR A 511 -27.44 -45.10 24.59
C TYR A 511 -26.92 -44.50 25.92
N TRP A 512 -27.75 -44.22 26.89
CA TRP A 512 -27.27 -43.58 28.14
C TRP A 512 -26.43 -44.53 29.05
N TYR A 513 -26.38 -45.78 28.70
CA TYR A 513 -25.50 -46.78 29.35
C TYR A 513 -24.01 -46.61 29.08
N LEU A 514 -23.61 -45.80 28.09
CA LEU A 514 -22.21 -45.70 27.63
C LEU A 514 -21.50 -44.40 28.03
N GLY A 515 -22.13 -43.51 28.80
CA GLY A 515 -21.53 -42.24 29.18
C GLY A 515 -21.13 -41.35 27.99
N TYR A 516 -21.78 -41.51 26.83
CA TYR A 516 -21.46 -40.81 25.59
C TYR A 516 -22.37 -39.57 25.44
N ASP A 517 -21.77 -38.35 25.62
CA ASP A 517 -22.45 -37.11 25.31
C ASP A 517 -22.54 -36.86 23.81
N ARG A 518 -23.70 -37.15 23.23
CA ARG A 518 -23.98 -37.00 21.81
C ARG A 518 -23.81 -35.55 21.33
N VAL A 519 -24.21 -34.57 22.17
CA VAL A 519 -24.11 -33.15 21.86
C VAL A 519 -22.63 -32.73 21.76
N ALA A 520 -21.83 -33.08 22.76
CA ALA A 520 -20.40 -32.82 22.78
C ALA A 520 -19.68 -33.42 21.60
N SER A 521 -19.96 -34.68 21.28
CA SER A 521 -19.36 -35.34 20.13
C SER A 521 -19.74 -34.74 18.77
N CYS A 522 -20.97 -34.26 18.62
CA CYS A 522 -21.41 -33.57 17.40
C CYS A 522 -20.74 -32.19 17.26
N LEU A 523 -20.51 -31.47 18.37
CA LEU A 523 -19.81 -30.19 18.36
C LEU A 523 -18.31 -30.36 18.06
N GLU A 524 -17.66 -31.40 18.59
CA GLU A 524 -16.28 -31.75 18.25
C GLU A 524 -16.13 -32.15 16.76
N ALA A 525 -17.12 -32.87 16.22
CA ALA A 525 -17.14 -33.17 14.78
C ALA A 525 -17.26 -31.88 13.95
N ARG A 526 -18.14 -30.96 14.34
CA ARG A 526 -18.32 -29.67 13.66
C ARG A 526 -17.05 -28.80 13.77
N GLU A 527 -16.35 -28.79 14.90
CA GLU A 527 -15.03 -28.16 15.01
C GLU A 527 -14.07 -28.66 13.95
N THR A 528 -13.94 -29.98 13.87
CA THR A 528 -13.05 -30.63 12.89
C THR A 528 -13.46 -30.34 11.44
N GLU A 529 -14.75 -30.40 11.13
CA GLU A 529 -15.29 -30.05 9.80
C GLU A 529 -15.01 -28.59 9.44
N THR A 530 -15.16 -27.66 10.39
CA THR A 530 -14.88 -26.23 10.20
C THR A 530 -13.38 -25.98 9.98
N PHE A 531 -12.51 -26.67 10.73
CA PHE A 531 -11.06 -26.61 10.53
C PHE A 531 -10.67 -27.08 9.11
N TYR A 532 -11.19 -28.24 8.66
CA TYR A 532 -10.91 -28.71 7.30
C TYR A 532 -11.55 -27.82 6.22
N ALA A 533 -12.69 -27.20 6.49
CA ALA A 533 -13.30 -26.20 5.61
C ALA A 533 -12.36 -25.00 5.42
N SER A 534 -11.77 -24.47 6.51
CA SER A 534 -10.75 -23.43 6.45
C SER A 534 -9.53 -23.87 5.65
N LEU A 535 -9.04 -25.08 5.90
CA LEU A 535 -7.89 -25.64 5.21
C LEU A 535 -8.14 -25.73 3.70
N LEU A 536 -9.33 -26.21 3.28
CA LEU A 536 -9.70 -26.30 1.86
C LEU A 536 -9.87 -24.92 1.19
N ILE A 537 -10.43 -23.93 1.88
CA ILE A 537 -10.57 -22.58 1.32
C ILE A 537 -9.19 -21.94 1.13
N TRP A 538 -8.27 -22.09 2.11
CA TRP A 538 -6.90 -21.65 1.95
C TRP A 538 -6.16 -22.39 0.84
N THR A 539 -6.44 -23.68 0.68
CA THR A 539 -5.88 -24.49 -0.43
C THR A 539 -6.42 -24.03 -1.78
N LEU A 540 -7.69 -23.67 -1.85
CA LEU A 540 -8.28 -23.06 -3.04
C LEU A 540 -7.63 -21.71 -3.37
N ALA A 541 -7.46 -20.84 -2.38
CA ALA A 541 -6.75 -19.56 -2.54
C ALA A 541 -5.31 -19.78 -3.03
N LEU A 542 -4.59 -20.74 -2.43
CA LEU A 542 -3.25 -21.13 -2.87
C LEU A 542 -3.24 -21.57 -4.34
N SER A 543 -4.21 -22.39 -4.74
CA SER A 543 -4.33 -22.89 -6.11
C SER A 543 -4.60 -21.76 -7.11
N ILE A 544 -5.48 -20.81 -6.77
CA ILE A 544 -5.82 -19.65 -7.60
C ILE A 544 -4.60 -18.74 -7.80
N LEU A 545 -3.93 -18.34 -6.70
CA LEU A 545 -2.78 -17.45 -6.78
C LEU A 545 -1.60 -18.12 -7.52
N THR A 546 -1.43 -19.44 -7.33
CA THR A 546 -0.42 -20.20 -8.07
C THR A 546 -0.73 -20.28 -9.56
N TYR A 547 -2.01 -20.44 -9.93
CA TYR A 547 -2.45 -20.45 -11.33
C TYR A 547 -2.14 -19.12 -12.03
N TYR A 548 -2.39 -18.00 -11.35
CA TYR A 548 -2.07 -16.67 -11.86
C TYR A 548 -0.59 -16.27 -11.67
N ARG A 549 0.25 -17.17 -11.16
CA ARG A 549 1.70 -16.95 -10.91
C ARG A 549 2.00 -15.75 -10.03
N LEU A 550 1.14 -15.45 -9.08
CA LEU A 550 1.33 -14.35 -8.15
C LEU A 550 2.35 -14.73 -7.07
N ALA A 551 3.30 -13.85 -6.83
CA ALA A 551 4.31 -14.06 -5.81
C ALA A 551 3.72 -14.11 -4.40
N SER A 552 2.59 -13.43 -4.17
CA SER A 552 1.81 -13.46 -2.91
C SER A 552 1.22 -14.83 -2.56
N ALA A 553 1.30 -15.85 -3.44
CA ALA A 553 0.89 -17.23 -3.12
C ALA A 553 1.60 -17.83 -1.89
N HIS A 554 2.72 -17.28 -1.46
CA HIS A 554 3.39 -17.66 -0.20
C HIS A 554 2.51 -17.43 1.04
N LEU A 555 1.61 -16.43 1.03
CA LEU A 555 0.69 -16.16 2.14
C LEU A 555 -0.24 -17.34 2.41
N PRO A 556 -1.13 -17.76 1.47
CA PRO A 556 -1.96 -18.93 1.70
C PRO A 556 -1.14 -20.20 1.90
N LEU A 557 0.06 -20.34 1.32
CA LEU A 557 0.94 -21.49 1.57
C LEU A 557 1.26 -21.63 3.07
N LEU A 558 1.62 -20.54 3.76
CA LEU A 558 1.87 -20.58 5.21
C LEU A 558 0.61 -20.97 5.98
N PHE A 559 -0.57 -20.44 5.60
CA PHE A 559 -1.85 -20.79 6.21
C PHE A 559 -2.31 -22.23 5.89
N VAL A 560 -1.70 -22.93 4.96
CA VAL A 560 -1.97 -24.34 4.68
C VAL A 560 -0.95 -25.23 5.37
N ILE A 561 0.36 -25.00 5.20
CA ILE A 561 1.42 -25.91 5.68
C ILE A 561 1.42 -26.03 7.21
N PHE A 562 1.40 -24.95 7.94
CA PHE A 562 1.52 -24.99 9.40
C PHE A 562 0.32 -25.68 10.08
N PRO A 563 -0.95 -25.35 9.73
CA PRO A 563 -2.11 -26.08 10.24
C PRO A 563 -2.11 -27.57 9.79
N LEU A 564 -1.71 -27.86 8.56
CA LEU A 564 -1.61 -29.24 8.06
C LEU A 564 -0.63 -30.06 8.91
N VAL A 565 0.58 -29.56 9.12
CA VAL A 565 1.61 -30.27 9.88
C VAL A 565 1.19 -30.43 11.35
N VAL A 566 0.81 -29.36 12.02
CA VAL A 566 0.58 -29.39 13.46
C VAL A 566 -0.75 -30.06 13.80
N ARG A 567 -1.85 -29.67 13.11
CA ARG A 567 -3.19 -30.12 13.47
C ARG A 567 -3.53 -31.47 12.81
N VAL A 568 -3.15 -31.69 11.53
CA VAL A 568 -3.50 -32.93 10.83
C VAL A 568 -2.46 -34.02 11.13
N PHE A 569 -1.16 -33.78 10.94
CA PHE A 569 -0.17 -34.82 11.16
C PHE A 569 0.16 -35.04 12.64
N ILE A 570 0.44 -34.00 13.42
CA ILE A 570 0.87 -34.20 14.82
C ILE A 570 -0.33 -34.45 15.72
N TRP A 571 -1.34 -33.58 15.76
CA TRP A 571 -2.47 -33.76 16.67
C TRP A 571 -3.27 -35.04 16.39
N GLU A 572 -3.65 -35.30 15.13
CA GLU A 572 -4.47 -36.46 14.80
C GLU A 572 -3.72 -37.77 14.98
N THR A 573 -2.39 -37.83 14.79
CA THR A 573 -1.61 -39.03 14.98
C THR A 573 -1.39 -39.37 16.46
N PHE A 574 -1.01 -38.37 17.27
CA PHE A 574 -0.56 -38.63 18.64
C PHE A 574 -1.64 -38.39 19.71
N PHE A 575 -2.72 -37.67 19.39
CA PHE A 575 -3.70 -37.23 20.37
C PHE A 575 -5.14 -37.62 20.04
N SER A 576 -5.44 -38.36 18.99
CA SER A 576 -6.78 -38.67 18.51
C SER A 576 -7.61 -39.64 19.40
N THR A 577 -6.97 -40.31 20.37
CA THR A 577 -7.60 -41.38 21.17
C THR A 577 -8.47 -40.89 22.32
N LYS A 578 -8.53 -39.58 22.63
CA LYS A 578 -9.33 -39.00 23.73
C LYS A 578 -10.11 -37.79 23.23
N THR A 579 -11.23 -37.50 23.86
CA THR A 579 -12.09 -36.33 23.50
C THR A 579 -11.34 -35.02 23.65
N VAL A 580 -11.71 -34.00 22.85
CA VAL A 580 -11.13 -32.63 22.91
C VAL A 580 -11.36 -32.01 24.30
N GLN A 581 -12.53 -32.25 24.91
CA GLN A 581 -12.84 -31.75 26.26
C GLN A 581 -11.89 -32.28 27.33
N GLN A 582 -11.47 -33.55 27.24
CA GLN A 582 -10.51 -34.15 28.21
C GLN A 582 -9.09 -33.58 28.04
N LYS A 583 -8.78 -32.98 26.90
CA LYS A 583 -7.44 -32.45 26.57
C LYS A 583 -7.49 -30.98 26.15
N MET A 584 -8.50 -30.23 26.56
CA MET A 584 -8.77 -28.85 26.14
C MET A 584 -7.50 -27.98 26.15
N GLY A 585 -6.70 -27.99 27.21
CA GLY A 585 -5.47 -27.22 27.29
C GLY A 585 -4.45 -27.60 26.21
N LYS A 586 -4.24 -28.88 25.95
CA LYS A 586 -3.31 -29.37 24.89
C LYS A 586 -3.86 -29.03 23.51
N PHE A 587 -5.18 -29.15 23.31
CA PHE A 587 -5.85 -28.77 22.08
C PHE A 587 -5.65 -27.29 21.75
N MET A 588 -5.85 -26.41 22.74
CA MET A 588 -5.63 -24.97 22.58
C MET A 588 -4.16 -24.65 22.23
N ILE A 589 -3.21 -25.22 22.96
CA ILE A 589 -1.80 -25.02 22.69
C ILE A 589 -1.46 -25.45 21.26
N MET A 590 -1.92 -26.63 20.82
CA MET A 590 -1.65 -27.12 19.47
C MET A 590 -2.27 -26.23 18.39
N ASN A 591 -3.50 -25.72 18.60
CA ASN A 591 -4.10 -24.77 17.65
C ASN A 591 -3.35 -23.42 17.60
N LEU A 592 -2.92 -22.89 18.74
CA LEU A 592 -2.12 -21.66 18.78
C LEU A 592 -0.74 -21.86 18.14
N VAL A 593 -0.08 -23.02 18.39
CA VAL A 593 1.19 -23.38 17.74
C VAL A 593 1.02 -23.52 16.22
N ALA A 594 -0.08 -24.15 15.77
CA ALA A 594 -0.39 -24.28 14.35
C ALA A 594 -0.54 -22.91 13.64
N GLN A 595 -0.99 -21.92 14.38
CA GLN A 595 -1.24 -20.58 13.85
C GLN A 595 -0.10 -19.57 14.15
N ALA A 596 0.85 -19.91 15.02
CA ALA A 596 1.83 -18.94 15.53
C ALA A 596 2.63 -18.24 14.40
N ILE A 597 3.17 -19.01 13.47
CA ILE A 597 3.96 -18.47 12.36
C ILE A 597 3.09 -17.74 11.34
N PRO A 598 2.03 -18.36 10.76
CA PRO A 598 1.21 -17.67 9.78
C PRO A 598 0.52 -16.41 10.34
N LEU A 599 0.02 -16.44 11.59
CA LEU A 599 -0.59 -15.26 12.19
C LEU A 599 0.44 -14.16 12.50
N GLN A 600 1.61 -14.52 13.03
CA GLN A 600 2.66 -13.54 13.31
C GLN A 600 3.12 -12.86 12.03
N PHE A 601 3.33 -13.62 10.96
CA PHE A 601 3.71 -13.11 9.66
C PHE A 601 2.62 -12.21 9.06
N PHE A 602 1.36 -12.66 9.08
CA PHE A 602 0.26 -11.88 8.53
C PHE A 602 -0.03 -10.62 9.36
N THR A 603 0.10 -10.68 10.70
CA THR A 603 -0.06 -9.49 11.55
C THR A 603 0.99 -8.43 11.23
N TYR A 604 2.23 -8.86 10.96
CA TYR A 604 3.30 -7.97 10.55
C TYR A 604 3.01 -7.29 9.21
N ILE A 605 2.54 -8.05 8.20
CA ILE A 605 2.11 -7.49 6.90
C ILE A 605 0.89 -6.58 7.06
N ALA A 606 -0.10 -6.99 7.86
CA ALA A 606 -1.30 -6.19 8.10
C ALA A 606 -0.98 -4.83 8.72
N MET A 607 0.01 -4.76 9.62
CA MET A 607 0.51 -3.49 10.13
C MET A 607 1.12 -2.62 9.02
N ALA A 608 1.99 -3.18 8.19
CA ALA A 608 2.58 -2.43 7.08
C ALA A 608 1.51 -1.92 6.10
N ILE A 609 0.49 -2.73 5.81
CA ILE A 609 -0.67 -2.31 5.01
C ILE A 609 -1.40 -1.13 5.68
N MET A 610 -1.65 -1.19 6.98
CA MET A 610 -2.35 -0.12 7.70
C MET A 610 -1.48 1.15 7.81
N ASP A 611 -0.17 1.03 7.98
CA ASP A 611 0.78 2.15 8.00
C ASP A 611 0.80 2.92 6.67
N VAL A 612 0.52 2.25 5.54
CA VAL A 612 0.38 2.88 4.22
C VAL A 612 -1.03 3.42 4.00
N PHE A 613 -2.07 2.58 4.17
CA PHE A 613 -3.42 2.95 3.75
C PHE A 613 -4.11 3.95 4.66
N VAL A 614 -3.81 3.98 5.97
CA VAL A 614 -4.42 4.96 6.87
C VAL A 614 -4.02 6.39 6.50
N PRO A 615 -2.73 6.76 6.35
CA PRO A 615 -2.34 8.11 5.91
C PRO A 615 -2.83 8.47 4.50
N VAL A 616 -2.85 7.50 3.57
CA VAL A 616 -3.30 7.72 2.18
C VAL A 616 -4.74 8.23 2.12
N THR A 617 -5.62 7.84 3.07
CA THR A 617 -7.02 8.30 3.09
C THR A 617 -7.20 9.81 3.19
N SER A 618 -6.17 10.57 3.57
CA SER A 618 -6.19 12.04 3.56
C SER A 618 -6.00 12.67 2.18
N ARG A 619 -5.76 11.84 1.15
CA ARG A 619 -5.48 12.28 -0.23
C ARG A 619 -6.13 11.41 -1.30
N THR A 620 -7.18 10.67 -0.95
CA THR A 620 -7.93 9.81 -1.90
C THR A 620 -9.06 10.53 -2.61
N GLY A 621 -9.20 11.84 -2.42
CA GLY A 621 -10.25 12.64 -3.04
C GLY A 621 -11.57 12.62 -2.26
N THR A 622 -12.60 13.21 -2.89
CA THR A 622 -13.91 13.43 -2.25
C THR A 622 -14.92 12.32 -2.52
N GLU A 623 -14.61 11.36 -3.38
CA GLU A 623 -15.60 10.39 -3.88
C GLU A 623 -15.60 9.08 -3.08
N ILE A 624 -14.46 8.62 -2.59
CA ILE A 624 -14.33 7.32 -1.90
C ILE A 624 -14.48 7.51 -0.39
N PRO A 625 -15.55 6.94 0.24
CA PRO A 625 -15.69 7.00 1.69
C PRO A 625 -14.59 6.19 2.39
N PRO A 626 -13.66 6.84 3.12
CA PRO A 626 -12.50 6.16 3.71
C PRO A 626 -12.88 5.15 4.79
N ASP A 627 -13.95 5.42 5.54
CA ASP A 627 -14.47 4.53 6.58
C ASP A 627 -14.99 3.22 5.98
N VAL A 628 -15.66 3.25 4.82
CA VAL A 628 -16.13 2.06 4.12
C VAL A 628 -14.92 1.24 3.64
N PHE A 629 -13.96 1.89 2.99
CA PHE A 629 -12.76 1.23 2.51
C PHE A 629 -11.99 0.54 3.65
N LEU A 630 -11.68 1.28 4.73
CA LEU A 630 -10.93 0.71 5.86
C LEU A 630 -11.75 -0.29 6.68
N SER A 631 -13.07 -0.18 6.73
CA SER A 631 -13.90 -1.20 7.38
C SER A 631 -13.85 -2.54 6.65
N VAL A 632 -13.84 -2.53 5.31
CA VAL A 632 -13.65 -3.74 4.50
C VAL A 632 -12.24 -4.31 4.70
N LEU A 633 -11.21 -3.46 4.69
CA LEU A 633 -9.82 -3.88 4.91
C LEU A 633 -9.64 -4.49 6.31
N CYS A 634 -10.16 -3.85 7.35
CA CYS A 634 -10.17 -4.39 8.72
C CYS A 634 -10.90 -5.72 8.81
N ALA A 635 -12.07 -5.84 8.14
CA ALA A 635 -12.82 -7.09 8.11
C ALA A 635 -12.03 -8.20 7.41
N PHE A 636 -11.37 -7.90 6.30
CA PHE A 636 -10.50 -8.86 5.61
C PHE A 636 -9.36 -9.34 6.52
N ILE A 637 -8.69 -8.43 7.22
CA ILE A 637 -7.65 -8.77 8.20
C ILE A 637 -8.21 -9.69 9.28
N VAL A 638 -9.39 -9.39 9.85
CA VAL A 638 -10.04 -10.23 10.87
C VAL A 638 -10.40 -11.61 10.33
N VAL A 639 -10.93 -11.69 9.11
CA VAL A 639 -11.26 -12.96 8.44
C VAL A 639 -10.01 -13.83 8.34
N VAL A 640 -8.89 -13.29 7.88
CA VAL A 640 -7.63 -14.03 7.77
C VAL A 640 -7.14 -14.49 9.14
N LEU A 641 -7.05 -13.59 10.12
CA LEU A 641 -6.56 -13.89 11.48
C LEU A 641 -7.42 -14.93 12.21
N THR A 642 -8.73 -14.97 11.93
CA THR A 642 -9.66 -15.84 12.64
C THR A 642 -10.07 -17.09 11.87
N SER A 643 -9.63 -17.23 10.64
CA SER A 643 -10.07 -18.30 9.72
C SER A 643 -10.02 -19.72 10.30
N TYR A 644 -9.03 -20.05 11.10
CA TYR A 644 -8.94 -21.32 11.82
C TYR A 644 -9.39 -21.22 13.29
N LEU A 645 -9.15 -20.07 13.93
CA LEU A 645 -9.46 -19.89 15.34
C LEU A 645 -10.97 -19.95 15.63
N ILE A 646 -11.78 -19.61 14.62
CA ILE A 646 -13.24 -19.61 14.78
C ILE A 646 -13.82 -21.00 15.03
N SER A 647 -13.15 -22.08 14.61
CA SER A 647 -13.58 -23.44 14.90
C SER A 647 -13.65 -23.75 16.40
N ILE A 648 -12.85 -23.05 17.21
CA ILE A 648 -12.81 -23.19 18.67
C ILE A 648 -14.17 -22.84 19.32
N ILE A 649 -14.99 -22.05 18.66
CA ILE A 649 -16.32 -21.66 19.17
C ILE A 649 -17.24 -22.87 19.42
N TYR A 650 -17.03 -23.98 18.69
CA TYR A 650 -17.83 -25.19 18.86
C TYR A 650 -17.44 -26.00 20.10
N VAL A 651 -16.24 -25.79 20.64
CA VAL A 651 -15.76 -26.45 21.86
C VAL A 651 -15.80 -25.56 23.11
N MET A 652 -16.20 -24.27 22.94
CA MET A 652 -16.45 -23.36 24.07
C MET A 652 -17.84 -23.57 24.65
N ASP A 653 -18.00 -23.51 25.96
CA ASP A 653 -19.30 -23.76 26.61
C ASP A 653 -20.21 -22.53 26.62
N ASP A 654 -19.65 -21.34 26.85
CA ASP A 654 -20.40 -20.07 26.93
C ASP A 654 -19.68 -18.94 26.24
N LEU A 655 -20.40 -18.18 25.41
CA LEU A 655 -19.90 -17.05 24.62
C LEU A 655 -20.41 -15.69 25.11
N LYS A 656 -21.23 -15.64 26.15
CA LYS A 656 -21.90 -14.41 26.63
C LYS A 656 -20.89 -13.34 27.06
N ILE A 657 -19.89 -13.71 27.88
CA ILE A 657 -18.88 -12.76 28.36
C ILE A 657 -17.99 -12.27 27.20
N PRO A 658 -17.42 -13.13 26.34
CA PRO A 658 -16.68 -12.69 25.16
C PRO A 658 -17.49 -11.73 24.27
N SER A 659 -18.72 -12.08 23.93
CA SER A 659 -19.56 -11.25 23.07
C SER A 659 -19.93 -9.93 23.73
N ALA A 660 -20.29 -9.93 25.02
CA ALA A 660 -20.60 -8.71 25.75
C ALA A 660 -19.40 -7.75 25.82
N PHE A 661 -18.19 -8.28 26.01
CA PHE A 661 -16.95 -7.49 25.98
C PHE A 661 -16.76 -6.80 24.63
N LEU A 662 -16.83 -7.56 23.53
CA LEU A 662 -16.67 -7.01 22.19
C LEU A 662 -17.72 -5.96 21.85
N VAL A 663 -18.99 -6.22 22.19
CA VAL A 663 -20.10 -5.27 21.99
C VAL A 663 -19.86 -3.99 22.79
N LEU A 664 -19.52 -4.11 24.08
CA LEU A 664 -19.29 -2.94 24.94
C LEU A 664 -18.19 -2.04 24.38
N VAL A 665 -17.05 -2.63 24.03
CA VAL A 665 -15.89 -1.86 23.53
C VAL A 665 -16.19 -1.24 22.16
N SER A 666 -16.92 -1.94 21.27
CA SER A 666 -17.37 -1.39 19.99
C SER A 666 -18.37 -0.25 20.16
N VAL A 667 -19.32 -0.35 21.07
CA VAL A 667 -20.28 0.72 21.37
C VAL A 667 -19.57 1.96 21.92
N VAL A 668 -18.59 1.79 22.81
CA VAL A 668 -17.79 2.91 23.33
C VAL A 668 -17.01 3.59 22.18
N ALA A 669 -16.36 2.82 21.32
CA ALA A 669 -15.62 3.37 20.16
C ALA A 669 -16.54 4.11 19.19
N LEU A 670 -17.70 3.54 18.88
CA LEU A 670 -18.71 4.18 18.03
C LEU A 670 -19.21 5.49 18.67
N SER A 671 -19.51 5.47 19.98
CA SER A 671 -19.94 6.67 20.70
C SER A 671 -18.89 7.76 20.71
N LEU A 672 -17.60 7.42 20.86
CA LEU A 672 -16.50 8.37 20.76
C LEU A 672 -16.40 8.96 19.35
N SER A 673 -16.56 8.13 18.31
CA SER A 673 -16.53 8.60 16.93
C SER A 673 -17.71 9.54 16.64
N LEU A 674 -18.91 9.19 17.05
CA LEU A 674 -20.13 9.99 16.81
C LEU A 674 -20.19 11.27 17.66
N SER A 675 -19.60 11.29 18.85
CA SER A 675 -19.60 12.47 19.72
C SER A 675 -18.79 13.67 19.18
N GLY A 676 -17.92 13.44 18.18
CA GLY A 676 -17.00 14.45 17.68
C GLY A 676 -15.75 14.70 18.54
N LEU A 677 -15.60 13.99 19.66
CA LEU A 677 -14.40 14.06 20.52
C LEU A 677 -13.16 13.53 19.79
N SER A 678 -13.35 12.67 18.81
CA SER A 678 -12.28 12.13 17.95
C SER A 678 -12.14 12.96 16.68
N PHE A 679 -11.69 14.23 16.81
CA PHE A 679 -11.39 15.06 15.65
C PHE A 679 -10.24 14.45 14.84
N PRO A 680 -10.36 14.36 13.49
CA PRO A 680 -9.46 13.58 12.67
C PRO A 680 -8.06 14.17 12.47
N TYR A 681 -7.89 15.49 12.59
CA TYR A 681 -6.65 16.16 12.26
C TYR A 681 -5.94 16.74 13.48
N SER A 682 -4.61 16.88 13.40
CA SER A 682 -3.82 17.41 14.51
C SER A 682 -2.47 17.92 14.03
N ALA A 683 -2.17 19.18 14.30
CA ALA A 683 -0.84 19.74 14.08
C ALA A 683 0.19 19.07 15.01
N ALA A 684 -0.16 18.88 16.28
CA ALA A 684 0.73 18.29 17.27
C ALA A 684 1.18 16.86 16.89
N ASN A 685 0.30 16.07 16.30
CA ASN A 685 0.60 14.72 15.82
C ASN A 685 1.06 14.69 14.36
N LYS A 686 1.23 15.84 13.72
CA LYS A 686 1.58 15.96 12.30
C LYS A 686 0.62 15.18 11.38
N CYS A 687 -0.67 15.15 11.70
CA CYS A 687 -1.73 14.52 10.91
C CYS A 687 -2.61 15.59 10.27
N PRO A 688 -2.18 16.23 9.17
CA PRO A 688 -2.88 17.36 8.61
C PRO A 688 -4.09 16.95 7.76
N LYS A 689 -5.10 17.82 7.70
CA LYS A 689 -6.02 17.88 6.57
C LYS A 689 -5.30 18.52 5.38
N ARG A 690 -5.52 17.98 4.19
CA ARG A 690 -4.89 18.47 2.95
C ARG A 690 -5.90 19.13 2.03
N ALA A 691 -5.49 20.23 1.42
CA ALA A 691 -6.24 20.90 0.37
C ALA A 691 -5.30 21.54 -0.66
N LEU A 692 -5.76 21.65 -1.89
CA LEU A 692 -5.15 22.54 -2.89
C LEU A 692 -5.96 23.83 -2.90
N MET A 693 -5.30 24.96 -2.80
CA MET A 693 -5.93 26.29 -2.81
C MET A 693 -5.22 27.17 -3.83
N GLN A 694 -5.88 27.41 -4.93
CA GLN A 694 -5.30 28.16 -6.05
C GLN A 694 -6.00 29.50 -6.20
N HIS A 695 -5.22 30.58 -6.26
CA HIS A 695 -5.73 31.87 -6.73
C HIS A 695 -5.74 31.83 -8.26
N VAL A 696 -6.92 31.72 -8.84
CA VAL A 696 -7.11 31.49 -10.26
C VAL A 696 -7.61 32.73 -10.99
N SER A 697 -7.15 32.92 -12.23
CA SER A 697 -7.79 33.83 -13.20
C SER A 697 -8.11 32.99 -14.44
N ARG A 698 -9.32 33.21 -14.98
CA ARG A 698 -9.78 32.44 -16.15
C ARG A 698 -10.30 33.39 -17.22
N GLU A 699 -9.96 33.09 -18.48
CA GLU A 699 -10.37 33.84 -19.67
C GLU A 699 -10.88 32.84 -20.72
N PHE A 700 -12.02 33.09 -21.28
CA PHE A 700 -12.68 32.26 -22.28
C PHE A 700 -12.86 33.06 -23.56
N TYR A 701 -12.34 32.53 -24.68
CA TYR A 701 -12.28 33.19 -25.98
C TYR A 701 -13.07 32.41 -27.05
N ASN A 702 -13.62 33.14 -28.03
CA ASN A 702 -14.21 32.54 -29.20
C ASN A 702 -13.14 32.19 -30.28
N ASN A 703 -13.63 31.68 -31.44
CA ASN A 703 -12.78 31.33 -32.59
C ASN A 703 -11.95 32.53 -33.13
N ASP A 704 -12.47 33.74 -33.01
CA ASP A 704 -11.82 34.96 -33.52
C ASP A 704 -10.85 35.58 -32.49
N GLY A 705 -10.65 34.95 -31.34
CA GLY A 705 -9.83 35.44 -30.26
C GLY A 705 -10.48 36.56 -29.44
N ASN A 706 -11.80 36.78 -29.58
CA ASN A 706 -12.51 37.75 -28.76
C ASN A 706 -12.86 37.14 -27.39
N LEU A 707 -12.65 37.90 -26.32
CA LEU A 707 -12.99 37.53 -24.96
C LEU A 707 -14.51 37.40 -24.79
N ILE A 708 -15.01 36.24 -24.41
CA ILE A 708 -16.42 35.96 -24.14
C ILE A 708 -16.74 36.22 -22.67
N SER A 709 -15.92 35.69 -21.78
CA SER A 709 -16.09 35.79 -20.34
C SER A 709 -14.77 35.70 -19.62
N GLN A 710 -14.72 36.25 -18.42
CA GLN A 710 -13.56 36.16 -17.54
C GLN A 710 -13.99 36.20 -16.08
N ASP A 711 -13.26 35.52 -15.23
CA ASP A 711 -13.42 35.58 -13.78
C ASP A 711 -12.10 35.33 -13.04
N SER A 712 -12.10 35.63 -11.74
CA SER A 712 -10.95 35.38 -10.87
C SER A 712 -11.41 35.14 -9.44
N GLY A 713 -10.66 34.35 -8.71
CA GLY A 713 -10.94 34.02 -7.33
C GLY A 713 -10.13 32.87 -6.76
N LEU A 714 -10.57 32.32 -5.63
CA LEU A 714 -9.95 31.18 -4.96
C LEU A 714 -10.66 29.88 -5.36
N TRP A 715 -9.93 29.00 -5.99
CA TRP A 715 -10.38 27.63 -6.27
C TRP A 715 -9.84 26.70 -5.20
N ILE A 716 -10.73 25.93 -4.54
CA ILE A 716 -10.42 25.09 -3.39
C ILE A 716 -10.75 23.63 -3.74
N LEU A 717 -9.74 22.76 -3.63
CA LEU A 717 -9.82 21.33 -3.87
C LEU A 717 -9.43 20.58 -2.60
N PRO A 718 -10.38 20.16 -1.76
CA PRO A 718 -10.08 19.28 -0.65
C PRO A 718 -9.61 17.91 -1.14
N MET A 719 -8.57 17.39 -0.53
CA MET A 719 -7.96 16.12 -0.96
C MET A 719 -8.55 14.89 -0.26
N ASP A 720 -9.48 15.07 0.67
CA ASP A 720 -10.14 13.97 1.38
C ASP A 720 -11.68 14.07 1.37
N TYR A 721 -12.31 13.00 1.80
CA TYR A 721 -13.78 12.83 1.75
C TYR A 721 -14.59 13.86 2.55
N LEU A 722 -14.04 14.43 3.63
CA LEU A 722 -14.75 15.43 4.44
C LEU A 722 -14.93 16.78 3.74
N GLY A 723 -14.24 17.00 2.62
CA GLY A 723 -14.40 18.24 1.88
C GLY A 723 -14.07 19.49 2.71
N LEU A 724 -14.91 20.49 2.67
CA LEU A 724 -14.73 21.75 3.45
C LEU A 724 -15.24 21.65 4.90
N GLU A 725 -16.05 20.66 5.25
CA GLU A 725 -16.74 20.60 6.56
C GLU A 725 -15.84 20.88 7.78
N PRO A 726 -14.63 20.33 7.90
CA PRO A 726 -13.80 20.56 9.08
C PRO A 726 -13.37 22.02 9.31
N PHE A 727 -13.43 22.85 8.28
CA PHE A 727 -13.06 24.28 8.35
C PHE A 727 -14.10 25.22 7.73
N ALA A 728 -15.35 24.73 7.64
CA ALA A 728 -16.48 25.50 7.07
C ALA A 728 -16.78 26.81 7.80
N ASP A 729 -16.44 26.90 9.08
CA ASP A 729 -16.67 28.08 9.92
C ASP A 729 -15.66 29.22 9.67
N MET A 730 -14.69 29.03 8.78
CA MET A 730 -13.71 30.07 8.46
C MET A 730 -14.39 31.27 7.77
N PRO A 731 -14.04 32.47 8.16
CA PRO A 731 -14.71 33.71 7.68
C PRO A 731 -14.76 33.83 6.16
N PHE A 732 -13.72 33.42 5.45
CA PHE A 732 -13.64 33.52 4.00
C PHE A 732 -14.50 32.49 3.25
N LEU A 733 -14.95 31.44 3.91
CA LEU A 733 -15.79 30.40 3.27
C LEU A 733 -17.28 30.75 3.25
N LYS A 734 -17.71 31.84 3.90
CA LYS A 734 -19.13 32.22 3.98
C LYS A 734 -19.81 32.39 2.62
N ASN A 735 -19.08 32.83 1.59
CA ASN A 735 -19.61 33.08 0.25
C ASN A 735 -19.10 32.06 -0.79
N VAL A 736 -18.51 30.96 -0.35
CA VAL A 736 -18.01 29.92 -1.25
C VAL A 736 -19.17 29.19 -1.92
N SER A 737 -19.01 28.87 -3.21
CA SER A 737 -19.97 28.08 -3.99
C SER A 737 -19.29 26.89 -4.61
N PHE A 738 -20.07 25.89 -5.07
CA PHE A 738 -19.51 24.81 -5.87
C PHE A 738 -18.93 25.38 -7.17
N ALA A 739 -17.72 24.92 -7.51
CA ALA A 739 -17.08 25.26 -8.76
C ALA A 739 -17.86 24.61 -9.92
N LYS A 740 -18.41 25.44 -10.81
CA LYS A 740 -19.20 24.97 -11.96
C LYS A 740 -18.26 24.58 -13.09
N PRO A 741 -18.43 23.42 -13.71
CA PRO A 741 -17.70 23.06 -14.92
C PRO A 741 -18.02 24.04 -16.06
N SER A 742 -17.02 24.44 -16.81
CA SER A 742 -17.14 25.32 -17.98
C SER A 742 -15.94 25.10 -18.91
N GLY A 743 -16.20 24.87 -20.21
CA GLY A 743 -15.11 24.68 -21.18
C GLY A 743 -14.38 23.33 -21.09
N VAL A 744 -13.20 23.24 -21.67
CA VAL A 744 -12.41 22.02 -21.78
C VAL A 744 -11.94 21.56 -20.41
N TYR A 745 -12.05 20.28 -20.16
CA TYR A 745 -11.66 19.63 -18.90
C TYR A 745 -12.27 20.31 -17.66
N GLY A 746 -13.52 20.78 -17.78
CA GLY A 746 -14.24 21.50 -16.73
C GLY A 746 -13.89 22.97 -16.56
N GLY A 747 -12.92 23.50 -17.33
CA GLY A 747 -12.58 24.95 -17.33
C GLY A 747 -11.79 25.42 -16.11
N TRP A 748 -11.08 24.52 -15.46
CA TRP A 748 -10.25 24.81 -14.28
C TRP A 748 -8.78 24.47 -14.56
N PRO A 749 -7.84 25.25 -13.99
CA PRO A 749 -6.40 25.01 -14.16
C PRO A 749 -5.93 23.81 -13.32
N SER A 750 -6.26 22.60 -13.76
CA SER A 750 -5.80 21.37 -13.11
C SER A 750 -4.30 21.17 -13.36
N TYR A 751 -3.54 20.99 -12.28
CA TYR A 751 -2.10 20.78 -12.37
C TYR A 751 -1.76 19.36 -12.86
N VAL A 752 -2.52 18.36 -12.39
CA VAL A 752 -2.48 16.97 -12.84
C VAL A 752 -3.90 16.46 -13.03
N PRO A 753 -4.14 15.34 -13.73
CA PRO A 753 -5.49 14.88 -14.08
C PRO A 753 -6.28 14.31 -12.88
N PHE A 754 -6.55 15.13 -11.86
CA PHE A 754 -7.30 14.74 -10.64
C PHE A 754 -8.81 14.73 -10.79
N LYS A 755 -9.37 15.17 -11.91
CA LYS A 755 -10.81 15.42 -12.05
C LYS A 755 -11.68 14.25 -11.58
N ASN A 756 -11.25 13.01 -11.85
CA ASN A 756 -12.00 11.81 -11.45
C ASN A 756 -11.90 11.47 -9.95
N LEU A 757 -10.87 11.94 -9.26
CA LEU A 757 -10.66 11.71 -7.83
C LEU A 757 -11.26 12.85 -6.98
N ILE A 758 -11.23 14.08 -7.49
CA ILE A 758 -11.72 15.27 -6.78
C ILE A 758 -12.80 15.94 -7.61
N ARG A 759 -14.04 15.46 -7.53
CA ARG A 759 -15.19 16.02 -8.27
C ARG A 759 -15.82 17.19 -7.55
N LYS A 760 -15.77 17.22 -6.22
CA LYS A 760 -16.33 18.29 -5.40
C LYS A 760 -15.27 19.33 -5.13
N THR A 761 -15.32 20.41 -5.87
CA THR A 761 -14.45 21.57 -5.69
C THR A 761 -15.28 22.81 -5.46
N TRP A 762 -14.68 23.84 -4.87
CA TRP A 762 -15.37 25.06 -4.49
C TRP A 762 -14.66 26.28 -5.06
N TYR A 763 -15.42 27.33 -5.24
CA TYR A 763 -14.92 28.58 -5.78
C TYR A 763 -15.46 29.79 -5.00
N LEU A 764 -14.58 30.77 -4.74
CA LEU A 764 -14.87 32.01 -4.13
C LEU A 764 -14.36 33.12 -5.06
N GLU A 765 -15.25 33.98 -5.56
CA GLU A 765 -14.86 35.13 -6.37
C GLU A 765 -13.90 36.06 -5.63
N GLY A 766 -12.93 36.62 -6.34
CA GLY A 766 -11.87 37.45 -5.80
C GLY A 766 -11.21 38.36 -6.84
N PRO A 767 -10.26 39.17 -6.40
CA PRO A 767 -9.54 40.08 -7.31
C PRO A 767 -8.63 39.32 -8.27
N TRP A 768 -8.27 39.91 -9.38
CA TRP A 768 -7.29 39.40 -10.32
C TRP A 768 -5.89 39.31 -9.67
N PRO A 769 -5.13 38.22 -9.92
CA PRO A 769 -3.73 38.18 -9.55
C PRO A 769 -2.95 39.24 -10.33
N LYS A 770 -2.03 39.95 -9.64
CA LYS A 770 -1.28 41.09 -10.22
C LYS A 770 0.21 40.80 -10.25
N GLY A 771 0.88 41.33 -11.27
CA GLY A 771 2.34 41.39 -11.32
C GLY A 771 3.06 40.08 -11.62
N MET A 772 2.44 39.16 -12.36
CA MET A 772 3.09 37.92 -12.80
C MET A 772 4.27 38.24 -13.72
N SER A 773 5.44 37.63 -13.41
CA SER A 773 6.67 37.85 -14.18
C SER A 773 6.63 37.17 -15.55
N ALA A 774 5.96 36.01 -15.65
CA ALA A 774 5.82 35.23 -16.87
C ALA A 774 4.33 34.90 -17.13
N PRO A 775 3.51 35.91 -17.59
CA PRO A 775 2.09 35.67 -17.83
C PRO A 775 1.89 34.62 -18.94
N LEU A 776 0.82 33.83 -18.82
CA LEU A 776 0.42 32.87 -19.87
C LEU A 776 0.05 33.64 -21.15
N ASP A 777 0.79 33.37 -22.21
CA ASP A 777 0.51 33.88 -23.56
C ASP A 777 0.39 32.71 -24.52
N VAL A 778 -0.73 32.63 -25.23
CA VAL A 778 -1.02 31.57 -26.20
C VAL A 778 -1.34 32.20 -27.52
N LYS A 779 -0.52 31.91 -28.54
CA LYS A 779 -0.68 32.41 -29.90
C LYS A 779 -0.96 31.23 -30.84
N LEU A 780 -2.04 31.32 -31.61
CA LEU A 780 -2.26 30.49 -32.78
C LEU A 780 -1.38 31.06 -33.92
N VAL A 781 -0.25 30.39 -34.16
CA VAL A 781 0.74 30.84 -35.16
C VAL A 781 0.27 30.53 -36.59
N ALA A 782 -0.32 29.35 -36.77
CA ALA A 782 -0.84 28.95 -38.08
C ALA A 782 -2.05 28.03 -37.93
N ARG A 783 -2.98 28.21 -38.87
CA ARG A 783 -4.09 27.27 -39.06
C ARG A 783 -4.20 26.96 -40.55
N GLU A 784 -4.08 25.69 -40.88
CA GLU A 784 -4.08 25.22 -42.27
C GLU A 784 -5.23 24.20 -42.43
N GLN A 785 -5.94 24.26 -43.54
CA GLN A 785 -6.99 23.31 -43.86
C GLN A 785 -6.72 22.69 -45.25
N HIS A 786 -6.76 21.37 -45.31
CA HIS A 786 -6.65 20.61 -46.56
C HIS A 786 -7.76 19.55 -46.62
N GLY A 787 -8.91 19.92 -47.20
CA GLY A 787 -10.10 19.05 -47.18
C GLY A 787 -10.64 18.88 -45.78
N ASN A 788 -10.69 17.63 -45.30
CA ASN A 788 -11.12 17.28 -43.94
C ASN A 788 -9.96 17.26 -42.92
N LYS A 789 -8.75 17.63 -43.32
CA LYS A 789 -7.58 17.71 -42.43
C LYS A 789 -7.30 19.15 -42.00
N PHE A 790 -6.99 19.31 -40.72
CA PHE A 790 -6.73 20.62 -40.11
C PHE A 790 -5.45 20.55 -39.30
N THR A 791 -4.55 21.49 -39.52
CA THR A 791 -3.30 21.63 -38.75
C THR A 791 -3.37 22.92 -37.95
N PHE A 792 -3.18 22.80 -36.62
CA PHE A 792 -3.07 23.93 -35.70
C PHE A 792 -1.65 24.00 -35.18
N ARG A 793 -1.04 25.20 -35.20
CA ARG A 793 0.27 25.45 -34.61
C ARG A 793 0.16 26.54 -33.56
N PHE A 794 0.49 26.18 -32.32
CA PHE A 794 0.45 27.05 -31.17
C PHE A 794 1.84 27.38 -30.69
N SER A 795 2.07 28.65 -30.27
CA SER A 795 3.24 29.07 -29.52
C SER A 795 2.77 29.51 -28.12
N ILE A 796 3.24 28.84 -27.09
CA ILE A 796 2.78 28.98 -25.72
C ILE A 796 3.94 29.46 -24.86
N SER A 797 3.77 30.61 -24.19
CA SER A 797 4.75 31.16 -23.25
C SER A 797 4.12 31.30 -21.88
N GLY A 798 4.86 31.02 -20.82
CA GLY A 798 4.40 31.10 -19.46
C GLY A 798 5.48 30.73 -18.47
N PRO A 799 5.13 30.42 -17.21
CA PRO A 799 6.05 29.91 -16.22
C PRO A 799 6.55 28.52 -16.55
N ASP A 800 7.44 28.01 -15.74
CA ASP A 800 8.06 26.69 -15.88
C ASP A 800 7.07 25.50 -15.82
N HIS A 801 5.90 25.66 -15.22
CA HIS A 801 4.85 24.67 -15.21
C HIS A 801 3.60 25.13 -15.93
N MET A 802 3.23 24.43 -16.96
CA MET A 802 2.04 24.68 -17.77
C MET A 802 1.30 23.37 -18.04
N THR A 803 -0.01 23.47 -18.29
CA THR A 803 -0.80 22.34 -18.78
C THR A 803 -1.59 22.77 -20.03
N ALA A 804 -1.76 21.85 -20.96
CA ALA A 804 -2.64 22.05 -22.11
C ALA A 804 -3.72 20.98 -22.15
N TYR A 805 -4.92 21.38 -22.54
CA TYR A 805 -6.10 20.54 -22.64
C TYR A 805 -6.64 20.61 -24.08
N LEU A 806 -6.86 19.45 -24.65
CA LEU A 806 -7.34 19.32 -26.03
C LEU A 806 -8.60 18.47 -26.03
N SER A 807 -9.65 18.93 -26.71
CA SER A 807 -10.84 18.12 -26.95
C SER A 807 -11.30 18.33 -28.38
N PRO A 808 -10.90 17.47 -29.33
CA PRO A 808 -11.47 17.44 -30.67
C PRO A 808 -12.98 17.24 -30.60
N ALA A 809 -13.73 17.81 -31.52
CA ALA A 809 -15.18 17.61 -31.60
C ALA A 809 -15.52 16.14 -31.92
N SER A 810 -16.73 15.72 -31.61
CA SER A 810 -17.22 14.39 -32.04
C SER A 810 -16.97 14.18 -33.54
N LYS A 811 -16.38 13.03 -33.92
CA LYS A 811 -15.99 12.67 -35.29
C LYS A 811 -14.83 13.49 -35.86
N VAL A 812 -14.07 14.16 -35.04
CA VAL A 812 -12.78 14.75 -35.37
C VAL A 812 -11.73 14.02 -34.53
N HIS A 813 -10.72 13.48 -35.16
CA HIS A 813 -9.67 12.70 -34.52
C HIS A 813 -8.32 13.41 -34.57
N LEU A 814 -7.58 13.33 -33.48
CA LEU A 814 -6.18 13.75 -33.46
C LEU A 814 -5.36 12.66 -34.13
N VAL A 815 -4.77 12.98 -35.28
CA VAL A 815 -4.00 12.03 -36.09
C VAL A 815 -2.52 12.06 -35.74
N ASN A 816 -1.99 13.27 -35.46
CA ASN A 816 -0.58 13.45 -35.17
C ASN A 816 -0.35 14.71 -34.31
N SER A 817 0.79 14.77 -33.63
CA SER A 817 1.25 15.95 -32.92
C SER A 817 2.76 16.11 -32.98
N SER A 818 3.27 17.31 -32.71
CA SER A 818 4.72 17.55 -32.55
C SER A 818 5.35 16.78 -31.38
N LEU A 819 4.54 16.21 -30.49
CA LEU A 819 4.97 15.41 -29.35
C LEU A 819 4.90 13.91 -29.61
N GLY A 820 4.56 13.47 -30.82
CA GLY A 820 4.25 12.10 -31.16
C GLY A 820 2.83 11.72 -30.78
N THR A 821 2.62 10.48 -30.41
CA THR A 821 1.29 9.97 -29.99
C THR A 821 0.91 10.53 -28.63
N LEU A 822 -0.20 11.25 -28.55
CA LEU A 822 -0.77 11.70 -27.28
C LEU A 822 -1.63 10.60 -26.67
N TYR A 823 -1.61 10.54 -25.35
CA TYR A 823 -2.44 9.61 -24.59
C TYR A 823 -3.76 10.30 -24.18
N PRO A 824 -4.92 9.72 -24.55
CA PRO A 824 -6.20 10.28 -24.13
C PRO A 824 -6.38 10.16 -22.61
N THR A 825 -7.00 11.18 -22.04
CA THR A 825 -7.36 11.25 -20.62
C THR A 825 -8.82 10.89 -20.44
N VAL A 826 -9.14 10.12 -19.40
CA VAL A 826 -10.53 9.81 -19.06
C VAL A 826 -11.22 11.06 -18.50
N ASP A 827 -12.23 11.56 -19.21
CA ASP A 827 -13.12 12.65 -18.75
C ASP A 827 -14.58 12.23 -18.96
N GLU A 828 -15.23 11.80 -17.88
CA GLU A 828 -16.63 11.32 -17.93
C GLU A 828 -17.63 12.41 -18.37
N ASP A 829 -17.30 13.69 -18.25
CA ASP A 829 -18.17 14.80 -18.65
C ASP A 829 -18.03 15.15 -20.15
N ALA A 830 -17.04 14.59 -20.83
CA ALA A 830 -16.78 14.88 -22.24
C ALA A 830 -17.72 14.13 -23.21
N GLY A 831 -18.51 13.20 -22.74
CA GLY A 831 -19.41 12.38 -23.56
C GLY A 831 -18.64 11.45 -24.50
N ASP A 832 -18.87 11.59 -25.81
CA ASP A 832 -18.21 10.82 -26.87
C ASP A 832 -16.94 11.48 -27.43
N ARG A 833 -16.52 12.61 -26.84
CA ARG A 833 -15.32 13.34 -27.27
C ARG A 833 -14.09 12.84 -26.55
N GLU A 834 -13.00 12.68 -27.29
CA GLU A 834 -11.69 12.45 -26.70
C GLU A 834 -11.17 13.73 -26.02
N VAL A 835 -10.51 13.55 -24.90
CA VAL A 835 -9.82 14.62 -24.17
C VAL A 835 -8.36 14.23 -23.99
N TYR A 836 -7.45 15.14 -24.22
CA TYR A 836 -6.04 14.95 -24.00
C TYR A 836 -5.56 15.99 -22.98
N PHE A 837 -4.82 15.50 -22.01
CA PHE A 837 -4.15 16.29 -20.98
C PHE A 837 -2.66 16.24 -21.23
N ILE A 838 -2.03 17.39 -21.36
CA ILE A 838 -0.57 17.50 -21.54
C ILE A 838 -0.01 18.26 -20.35
N PHE A 839 0.89 17.64 -19.61
CA PHE A 839 1.67 18.25 -18.54
C PHE A 839 3.00 18.70 -19.10
N TYR A 840 3.33 19.98 -18.94
CA TYR A 840 4.57 20.58 -19.43
C TYR A 840 5.38 21.17 -18.31
N CYS A 841 6.68 20.85 -18.27
CA CYS A 841 7.64 21.51 -17.38
C CYS A 841 8.92 21.88 -18.13
N HIS A 842 9.54 22.99 -17.72
CA HIS A 842 10.89 23.30 -18.13
C HIS A 842 11.75 23.78 -16.95
N ALA A 843 13.07 23.57 -17.02
CA ALA A 843 13.96 24.09 -15.99
C ALA A 843 14.30 25.56 -16.26
N THR A 844 15.39 25.87 -16.93
CA THR A 844 15.85 27.23 -17.14
C THR A 844 16.00 27.56 -18.62
N ASP A 845 15.85 28.85 -18.95
CA ASP A 845 16.22 29.47 -20.22
C ASP A 845 15.71 28.74 -21.48
N VAL A 846 14.38 28.58 -21.57
CA VAL A 846 13.73 28.02 -22.76
C VAL A 846 12.89 29.09 -23.47
N GLY A 847 12.83 29.02 -24.79
CA GLY A 847 11.87 29.81 -25.56
C GLY A 847 10.44 29.27 -25.44
N PRO A 848 9.48 29.86 -26.18
CA PRO A 848 8.10 29.41 -26.21
C PRO A 848 7.98 27.90 -26.49
N TRP A 849 6.95 27.29 -25.91
CA TRP A 849 6.59 25.91 -26.23
C TRP A 849 5.79 25.88 -27.53
N GLU A 850 6.38 25.27 -28.55
CA GLU A 850 5.73 25.10 -29.84
C GLU A 850 4.97 23.78 -29.85
N LEU A 851 3.64 23.82 -30.11
CA LEU A 851 2.77 22.67 -30.19
C LEU A 851 2.05 22.65 -31.55
N SER A 852 2.25 21.56 -32.30
CA SER A 852 1.50 21.32 -33.55
C SER A 852 0.56 20.14 -33.39
N LEU A 853 -0.65 20.29 -33.91
CA LEU A 853 -1.72 19.28 -33.86
C LEU A 853 -2.30 19.08 -35.23
N ASP A 854 -2.37 17.82 -35.72
CA ASP A 854 -3.01 17.44 -36.96
C ASP A 854 -4.34 16.71 -36.64
N LEU A 855 -5.42 17.28 -37.05
CA LEU A 855 -6.76 16.75 -36.85
C LEU A 855 -7.36 16.30 -38.18
N GLU A 856 -8.17 15.24 -38.15
CA GLU A 856 -8.89 14.74 -39.33
C GLU A 856 -10.34 14.51 -38.96
N ALA A 857 -11.27 15.14 -39.68
CA ALA A 857 -12.70 14.92 -39.55
C ALA A 857 -13.14 13.72 -40.40
N GLU A 858 -14.04 12.88 -39.89
CA GLU A 858 -14.59 11.73 -40.63
C GLU A 858 -15.32 12.15 -41.93
N LYS A 859 -15.87 13.34 -41.93
CA LYS A 859 -16.59 13.95 -43.09
C LYS A 859 -16.33 15.43 -43.16
N GLU A 860 -16.62 16.07 -44.28
CA GLU A 860 -16.63 17.54 -44.36
C GLU A 860 -17.56 18.12 -43.28
N MET A 861 -16.99 19.04 -42.53
CA MET A 861 -17.71 19.72 -41.43
C MET A 861 -18.46 20.94 -41.96
N PRO A 862 -19.69 21.19 -41.47
CA PRO A 862 -20.44 22.40 -41.79
C PRO A 862 -19.66 23.66 -41.33
N ALA A 863 -19.79 24.76 -42.08
CA ALA A 863 -19.19 26.02 -41.71
C ALA A 863 -19.69 26.48 -40.33
N GLY A 864 -18.75 26.89 -39.47
CA GLY A 864 -18.99 27.26 -38.08
C GLY A 864 -19.16 26.12 -37.09
N ALA A 865 -18.99 24.85 -37.52
CA ALA A 865 -18.97 23.72 -36.58
C ALA A 865 -17.68 23.73 -35.75
N THR A 866 -17.79 23.37 -34.47
CA THR A 866 -16.60 23.23 -33.59
C THR A 866 -15.69 22.11 -34.13
N LEU A 867 -14.39 22.40 -34.23
CA LEU A 867 -13.33 21.44 -34.58
C LEU A 867 -12.54 21.00 -33.36
N LEU A 868 -12.12 21.98 -32.55
CA LEU A 868 -11.22 21.76 -31.43
C LEU A 868 -11.52 22.75 -30.33
N ASP A 869 -11.78 22.25 -29.14
CA ASP A 869 -11.67 23.03 -27.93
C ASP A 869 -10.24 22.87 -27.39
N PHE A 870 -9.57 23.97 -27.19
CA PHE A 870 -8.20 24.04 -26.69
C PHE A 870 -8.16 24.93 -25.46
N ALA A 871 -7.41 24.52 -24.45
CA ALA A 871 -7.11 25.38 -23.33
C ALA A 871 -5.66 25.19 -22.87
N ALA A 872 -5.12 26.23 -22.27
CA ALA A 872 -3.83 26.19 -21.58
C ALA A 872 -3.97 26.80 -20.19
N ALA A 873 -3.20 26.25 -19.25
CA ALA A 873 -3.07 26.83 -17.93
C ALA A 873 -1.60 26.99 -17.53
N ALA A 874 -1.33 28.01 -16.75
CA ALA A 874 -0.03 28.28 -16.14
C ALA A 874 -0.14 28.12 -14.62
N HIS A 875 0.88 27.55 -14.02
CA HIS A 875 0.95 27.27 -12.59
C HIS A 875 2.23 27.88 -12.01
N PHE A 876 2.07 28.87 -11.14
CA PHE A 876 3.18 29.56 -10.50
C PHE A 876 3.46 28.88 -9.16
N LEU A 877 4.24 27.80 -9.17
CA LEU A 877 4.38 26.88 -8.03
C LEU A 877 5.39 27.35 -6.99
N HIS A 878 6.28 28.29 -7.33
CA HIS A 878 7.36 28.76 -6.48
C HIS A 878 7.68 30.23 -6.71
N GLY A 879 8.54 30.79 -5.87
CA GLY A 879 8.99 32.18 -6.00
C GLY A 879 7.90 33.21 -5.62
N LYS A 880 8.06 34.44 -6.07
CA LYS A 880 7.15 35.53 -5.74
C LYS A 880 5.77 35.39 -6.41
N ASP A 881 5.74 34.77 -7.57
CA ASP A 881 4.52 34.66 -8.38
C ASP A 881 3.59 33.56 -7.86
N SER A 882 4.07 32.68 -6.98
CA SER A 882 3.23 31.69 -6.30
C SER A 882 2.35 32.30 -5.22
N GLN A 883 2.63 33.53 -4.80
CA GLN A 883 1.96 34.25 -3.72
C GLN A 883 1.08 35.38 -4.25
N SER A 884 0.02 35.67 -3.53
CA SER A 884 -0.79 36.85 -3.78
C SER A 884 -1.35 37.40 -2.47
N GLN A 885 -1.52 38.73 -2.37
CA GLN A 885 -2.11 39.34 -1.18
C GLN A 885 -3.50 38.79 -0.85
N PHE A 886 -4.27 38.40 -1.87
CA PHE A 886 -5.57 37.79 -1.70
C PHE A 886 -5.44 36.39 -1.06
N LEU A 887 -4.58 35.52 -1.62
CA LEU A 887 -4.32 34.19 -1.10
C LEU A 887 -3.77 34.22 0.32
N ASP A 888 -2.76 35.06 0.57
CA ASP A 888 -2.15 35.23 1.88
C ASP A 888 -3.15 35.76 2.92
N GLY A 889 -4.00 36.73 2.53
CA GLY A 889 -5.07 37.25 3.38
C GLY A 889 -6.09 36.17 3.76
N MET A 890 -6.45 35.27 2.82
CA MET A 890 -7.41 34.19 3.07
C MET A 890 -6.82 33.11 3.98
N LEU A 891 -5.52 32.86 3.87
CA LEU A 891 -4.84 31.78 4.60
C LEU A 891 -4.29 32.23 5.97
N LYS A 892 -4.35 33.51 6.28
CA LYS A 892 -3.78 34.08 7.52
C LYS A 892 -4.32 33.43 8.79
N ASP A 893 -5.62 33.18 8.81
CA ASP A 893 -6.32 32.63 9.98
C ASP A 893 -6.65 31.13 9.81
N LYS A 894 -5.94 30.41 8.92
CA LYS A 894 -6.17 28.98 8.73
C LYS A 894 -5.76 28.20 9.99
N PRO A 895 -6.47 27.13 10.34
CA PRO A 895 -6.08 26.25 11.44
C PRO A 895 -4.70 25.60 11.20
N ASP A 896 -3.90 25.41 12.23
CA ASP A 896 -2.56 24.80 12.15
C ASP A 896 -2.57 23.36 11.61
N TRP A 897 -3.69 22.66 11.76
CA TRP A 897 -3.86 21.31 11.23
C TRP A 897 -4.28 21.29 9.75
N LEU A 898 -4.56 22.45 9.12
CA LEU A 898 -4.87 22.52 7.70
C LEU A 898 -3.58 22.78 6.91
N PHE A 899 -3.12 21.78 6.21
CA PHE A 899 -2.08 21.93 5.21
C PHE A 899 -2.71 22.25 3.86
N SER A 900 -2.26 23.29 3.21
CA SER A 900 -2.71 23.66 1.89
C SER A 900 -1.51 23.85 0.96
N HIS A 901 -1.56 23.20 -0.20
CA HIS A 901 -0.71 23.57 -1.32
C HIS A 901 -1.29 24.80 -1.96
N ASN A 902 -0.50 25.87 -2.02
CA ASN A 902 -0.99 27.20 -2.43
C ASN A 902 -0.14 27.74 -3.57
N TRP A 903 -0.80 28.17 -4.62
CA TRP A 903 -0.14 28.88 -5.71
C TRP A 903 -1.15 29.70 -6.53
N VAL A 904 -0.63 30.50 -7.46
CA VAL A 904 -1.41 31.23 -8.43
C VAL A 904 -1.48 30.43 -9.73
N SER A 905 -2.65 30.44 -10.39
CA SER A 905 -2.82 29.81 -11.70
C SER A 905 -3.61 30.70 -12.65
N THR A 906 -3.31 30.62 -13.92
CA THR A 906 -4.10 31.24 -14.97
C THR A 906 -4.61 30.17 -15.93
N TYR A 907 -5.82 30.40 -16.47
CA TYR A 907 -6.44 29.48 -17.44
C TYR A 907 -7.00 30.29 -18.61
N LYS A 908 -6.69 29.88 -19.83
CA LYS A 908 -7.24 30.45 -21.05
C LYS A 908 -7.76 29.35 -21.96
N SER A 909 -8.94 29.56 -22.53
CA SER A 909 -9.52 28.56 -23.45
C SER A 909 -10.11 29.19 -24.71
N TRP A 910 -10.08 28.43 -25.79
CA TRP A 910 -10.57 28.78 -27.11
C TRP A 910 -11.44 27.66 -27.66
N SER A 911 -12.50 28.00 -28.41
CA SER A 911 -13.26 27.05 -29.18
C SER A 911 -13.06 27.36 -30.67
N TYR A 912 -12.28 26.56 -31.38
CA TYR A 912 -12.00 26.75 -32.79
C TYR A 912 -13.05 26.01 -33.65
N THR A 913 -13.59 26.78 -34.64
CA THR A 913 -14.63 26.28 -35.56
C THR A 913 -14.07 26.15 -36.97
N THR A 914 -14.77 25.48 -37.88
CA THR A 914 -14.44 25.35 -39.31
C THR A 914 -14.40 26.72 -40.01
#